data_bc92192a8512eeeaf8516cde31743fdf
#
_entry.id   bc92192a8512eeeaf8516cde31743fdf
#
_cell.length_a   1.000
_cell.length_b   1.000
_cell.length_c   1.000
_cell.angle_alpha   90.00
_cell.angle_beta   90.00
_cell.angle_gamma   90.00
#
_symmetry.space_group_name_H-M   'P 1'
#
loop_
_entity.id
_entity.type
_entity.pdbx_description
1 polymer ?
#
loop_
_entity_poly.entity_id
_entity_poly.type
_entity_poly.pdbx_seq_one_letter_code
_entity_poly.pdbx_strand_id
1 'polypeptide(L)'
;MAANDKKILDKAYDPKPVEEKWSKFWLDERINTPEVPSAKPKFSAVLPPPNVTGSLHMGHALCFTLPDIIARWKRMKGYNVLWLPGTDHASIAVHNVIEQSLKEKGLTREKLGRQEFLKIAWDWKQKYGGIITGQLKKLGCSLDWTRERFTMDAGFSHAVRRVFVTLHQEGLIYRDYYLVNRCPRCGTVLSDIEIFHQELQGKLFYIKYPLAEGAGSIVVATTRPETMLGDTAVAVHPDDERYAAFRGKFLSLPIVDRRIPVITDARVEKEFGTGAVKVTPAHDPVDFELGKEHGLEQVIVIDGSGKMTDAAGAGFAGLDRFEARKRVVEKLEELGLLVKVEDYVHQVGHCYRCKTVIEPHLSWQWFVRMAPLAKEAIRVVEDGTIQFIPANWAKSYFEWMYKIHDWCISRQLWWGHRIPAWYCKSCGEIVVAMEAPAACPKCGGRELAQDEDVLDTWFSSALWPFGTLGWPEETADLKMFYPTDLMATAFDIIFFWVARMIMMGLKFTGEIPFRHVFINGLVRDFRRRKMSKSEGNIIDPLLMIDKYGTDALRFTMAALAIPGMDLSLSEERMAGYRAFVNKIWNASRFVLMNLDERVPEVRESELTLADRWVRSRLAEITAELESALEEYKFYEAAEKIYHFVWHEFCDWYIEMAKPGLQAGIGTTQAVLAGALDHILRLLHPFMPYVTEEIWSHLPVHERSLALAAFPRSDTGAVDPRAGAEMRLLQELVVEVRTIRAENRVPNPQKVEVWLKAPGAAEKDFIPEIRHYILALANGSDLRLVDQFPTGKSFLKGVAGSWEVAIPLGGLSGLEAERARLEKEIKKAGEEIGKLEARLQNKDFLERAPRAVIDENQRNALALREKKAKLETSLALLRG
;
A
#
# COMPACT_ATOMS: atom_id res chain seq x y z
N MET A 1 -15.19 -20.64 -52.63
CA MET A 1 -15.20 -21.03 -51.23
C MET A 1 -13.96 -20.43 -50.60
N ALA A 2 -14.04 -19.25 -50.03
CA ALA A 2 -12.96 -18.63 -49.26
C ALA A 2 -12.90 -19.34 -47.90
N ALA A 3 -11.74 -19.87 -47.57
CA ALA A 3 -11.50 -20.39 -46.25
C ALA A 3 -11.71 -19.25 -45.27
N ASN A 4 -12.73 -19.35 -44.38
CA ASN A 4 -12.97 -18.44 -43.31
C ASN A 4 -11.84 -18.64 -42.31
N ASP A 5 -10.86 -17.73 -42.28
CA ASP A 5 -9.83 -17.70 -41.25
C ASP A 5 -10.52 -17.38 -39.91
N LYS A 6 -10.93 -18.45 -39.17
CA LYS A 6 -11.25 -18.30 -37.76
C LYS A 6 -10.06 -17.57 -37.10
N LYS A 7 -10.26 -16.37 -36.60
CA LYS A 7 -9.26 -15.63 -35.79
C LYS A 7 -8.98 -16.43 -34.52
N ILE A 8 -8.11 -17.41 -34.61
CA ILE A 8 -7.67 -18.24 -33.48
C ILE A 8 -6.60 -17.44 -32.75
N LEU A 9 -6.68 -17.41 -31.42
CA LEU A 9 -5.63 -16.84 -30.57
C LEU A 9 -4.27 -17.50 -30.88
N ASP A 10 -3.21 -16.71 -30.81
CA ASP A 10 -1.84 -17.20 -30.97
C ASP A 10 -1.51 -18.28 -29.93
N LYS A 11 -0.51 -19.11 -30.24
CA LYS A 11 -0.12 -20.23 -29.39
C LYS A 11 0.41 -19.76 -28.00
N ALA A 12 1.03 -18.60 -27.94
CA ALA A 12 1.56 -17.99 -26.71
C ALA A 12 1.01 -16.58 -26.56
N TYR A 13 0.70 -16.20 -25.33
CA TYR A 13 0.29 -14.84 -25.02
C TYR A 13 1.49 -13.90 -24.98
N ASP A 14 1.48 -12.87 -25.82
CA ASP A 14 2.40 -11.73 -25.72
C ASP A 14 1.64 -10.51 -25.19
N PRO A 15 1.96 -10.02 -23.97
CA PRO A 15 1.24 -8.89 -23.36
C PRO A 15 1.46 -7.59 -24.12
N LYS A 16 2.65 -7.34 -24.66
CA LYS A 16 3.04 -6.03 -25.16
C LYS A 16 2.15 -5.49 -26.29
N PRO A 17 1.92 -6.19 -27.41
CA PRO A 17 1.03 -5.72 -28.46
C PRO A 17 -0.43 -5.62 -27.98
N VAL A 18 -0.86 -6.51 -27.09
CA VAL A 18 -2.22 -6.51 -26.53
C VAL A 18 -2.44 -5.28 -25.64
N GLU A 19 -1.50 -4.98 -24.76
CA GLU A 19 -1.55 -3.82 -23.87
C GLU A 19 -1.51 -2.50 -24.64
N GLU A 20 -0.68 -2.39 -25.67
CA GLU A 20 -0.62 -1.21 -26.54
C GLU A 20 -1.93 -1.00 -27.32
N LYS A 21 -2.49 -2.09 -27.89
CA LYS A 21 -3.77 -2.07 -28.62
C LYS A 21 -4.91 -1.56 -27.74
N TRP A 22 -5.10 -2.17 -26.58
CA TRP A 22 -6.25 -1.86 -25.73
C TRP A 22 -6.11 -0.55 -24.96
N SER A 23 -4.90 -0.19 -24.52
CA SER A 23 -4.65 1.14 -23.94
C SER A 23 -5.02 2.24 -24.91
N LYS A 24 -4.61 2.10 -26.19
CA LYS A 24 -4.96 3.06 -27.23
C LYS A 24 -6.47 3.10 -27.47
N PHE A 25 -7.10 1.93 -27.61
CA PHE A 25 -8.54 1.83 -27.85
C PHE A 25 -9.36 2.51 -26.75
N TRP A 26 -9.09 2.21 -25.48
CA TRP A 26 -9.85 2.80 -24.36
C TRP A 26 -9.69 4.32 -24.27
N LEU A 27 -8.53 4.85 -24.66
CA LEU A 27 -8.27 6.29 -24.72
C LEU A 27 -9.00 6.97 -25.89
N ASP A 28 -8.86 6.43 -27.08
CA ASP A 28 -9.44 6.99 -28.32
C ASP A 28 -10.97 6.98 -28.25
N GLU A 29 -11.53 5.90 -27.75
CA GLU A 29 -12.97 5.69 -27.61
C GLU A 29 -13.56 6.26 -26.30
N ARG A 30 -12.75 6.88 -25.45
CA ARG A 30 -13.14 7.50 -24.17
C ARG A 30 -13.97 6.58 -23.27
N ILE A 31 -13.62 5.29 -23.23
CA ILE A 31 -14.38 4.26 -22.48
C ILE A 31 -14.53 4.60 -21.00
N ASN A 32 -13.55 5.31 -20.42
CA ASN A 32 -13.51 5.65 -18.99
C ASN A 32 -14.09 7.04 -18.67
N THR A 33 -14.60 7.76 -19.68
CA THR A 33 -15.16 9.12 -19.48
C THR A 33 -16.64 9.02 -19.11
N PRO A 34 -17.04 9.53 -17.94
CA PRO A 34 -18.44 9.51 -17.52
C PRO A 34 -19.28 10.51 -18.32
N GLU A 35 -20.58 10.21 -18.40
CA GLU A 35 -21.58 11.11 -18.98
C GLU A 35 -21.99 12.17 -17.94
N VAL A 36 -22.11 13.43 -18.38
CA VAL A 36 -22.57 14.52 -17.51
C VAL A 36 -23.47 15.46 -18.33
N PRO A 37 -24.74 15.59 -17.95
CA PRO A 37 -25.47 14.86 -16.89
C PRO A 37 -25.74 13.38 -17.23
N SER A 38 -26.05 12.57 -16.23
CA SER A 38 -26.42 11.16 -16.39
C SER A 38 -27.49 10.75 -15.38
N ALA A 39 -28.39 9.84 -15.82
CA ALA A 39 -29.39 9.22 -14.95
C ALA A 39 -28.90 7.95 -14.25
N LYS A 40 -27.69 7.45 -14.62
CA LYS A 40 -27.09 6.28 -13.99
C LYS A 40 -26.68 6.59 -12.55
N PRO A 41 -26.70 5.60 -11.63
CA PRO A 41 -26.13 5.80 -10.30
C PRO A 41 -24.66 6.23 -10.42
N LYS A 42 -24.23 7.18 -9.59
CA LYS A 42 -22.86 7.69 -9.61
C LYS A 42 -21.94 6.84 -8.77
N PHE A 43 -20.69 6.76 -9.17
CA PHE A 43 -19.56 6.35 -8.33
C PHE A 43 -18.35 7.23 -8.64
N SER A 44 -17.70 7.76 -7.63
CA SER A 44 -16.50 8.56 -7.79
C SER A 44 -15.43 8.19 -6.78
N ALA A 45 -14.17 8.17 -7.22
CA ALA A 45 -13.04 7.87 -6.36
C ALA A 45 -12.00 9.00 -6.40
N VAL A 46 -11.39 9.26 -5.24
CA VAL A 46 -10.30 10.22 -5.10
C VAL A 46 -8.98 9.53 -5.41
N LEU A 47 -8.28 10.02 -6.43
CA LEU A 47 -6.91 9.60 -6.74
C LEU A 47 -5.94 10.38 -5.85
N PRO A 48 -5.05 9.73 -5.09
CA PRO A 48 -3.90 10.42 -4.49
C PRO A 48 -2.99 10.99 -5.58
N PRO A 49 -2.93 12.32 -5.76
CA PRO A 49 -2.16 12.90 -6.86
C PRO A 49 -0.66 12.70 -6.62
N PRO A 50 0.06 11.95 -7.49
CA PRO A 50 1.48 11.73 -7.29
C PRO A 50 2.28 13.03 -7.33
N ASN A 51 3.27 13.13 -6.44
CA ASN A 51 4.22 14.22 -6.41
C ASN A 51 5.11 14.21 -7.65
N VAL A 52 5.27 15.34 -8.34
CA VAL A 52 6.13 15.44 -9.54
C VAL A 52 7.62 15.43 -9.18
N THR A 53 8.04 14.56 -8.28
CA THR A 53 9.44 14.43 -7.82
C THR A 53 10.26 13.39 -8.59
N GLY A 54 9.62 12.58 -9.42
CA GLY A 54 10.25 11.51 -10.20
C GLY A 54 9.25 10.46 -10.65
N SER A 55 9.74 9.30 -11.12
CA SER A 55 8.93 8.16 -11.56
C SER A 55 8.15 7.54 -10.39
N LEU A 56 7.04 6.87 -10.73
CA LEU A 56 6.27 6.05 -9.78
C LEU A 56 7.09 4.83 -9.34
N HIS A 57 6.73 4.27 -8.21
CA HIS A 57 7.30 3.03 -7.65
C HIS A 57 6.19 2.03 -7.30
N MET A 58 6.56 0.81 -6.87
CA MET A 58 5.60 -0.27 -6.60
C MET A 58 4.51 0.09 -5.57
N GLY A 59 4.80 0.97 -4.61
CA GLY A 59 3.78 1.50 -3.69
C GLY A 59 2.67 2.27 -4.40
N HIS A 60 3.02 3.03 -5.43
CA HIS A 60 2.03 3.69 -6.29
C HIS A 60 1.24 2.66 -7.13
N ALA A 61 1.91 1.62 -7.66
CA ALA A 61 1.23 0.57 -8.41
C ALA A 61 0.15 -0.11 -7.56
N LEU A 62 0.42 -0.40 -6.29
CA LEU A 62 -0.58 -0.90 -5.34
C LEU A 62 -1.72 0.10 -5.14
N CYS A 63 -1.37 1.35 -4.77
CA CYS A 63 -2.32 2.40 -4.42
C CYS A 63 -3.29 2.74 -5.57
N PHE A 64 -2.87 2.55 -6.83
CA PHE A 64 -3.71 2.81 -7.99
C PHE A 64 -4.43 1.57 -8.53
N THR A 65 -3.85 0.38 -8.39
CA THR A 65 -4.49 -0.86 -8.87
C THR A 65 -5.77 -1.18 -8.09
N LEU A 66 -5.75 -1.01 -6.76
CA LEU A 66 -6.89 -1.39 -5.93
C LEU A 66 -8.14 -0.53 -6.19
N PRO A 67 -8.08 0.82 -6.21
CA PRO A 67 -9.24 1.64 -6.61
C PRO A 67 -9.67 1.40 -8.05
N ASP A 68 -8.74 1.08 -8.97
CA ASP A 68 -9.07 0.78 -10.35
C ASP A 68 -9.93 -0.49 -10.49
N ILE A 69 -9.64 -1.51 -9.68
CA ILE A 69 -10.48 -2.72 -9.62
C ILE A 69 -11.93 -2.34 -9.26
N ILE A 70 -12.12 -1.51 -8.25
CA ILE A 70 -13.47 -1.04 -7.85
C ILE A 70 -14.10 -0.16 -8.95
N ALA A 71 -13.33 0.76 -9.55
CA ALA A 71 -13.83 1.63 -10.61
C ALA A 71 -14.32 0.82 -11.82
N ARG A 72 -13.55 -0.19 -12.27
CA ARG A 72 -13.95 -1.11 -13.34
C ARG A 72 -15.16 -1.93 -12.98
N TRP A 73 -15.16 -2.54 -11.79
CA TRP A 73 -16.29 -3.32 -11.29
C TRP A 73 -17.57 -2.48 -11.20
N LYS A 74 -17.52 -1.27 -10.63
CA LYS A 74 -18.68 -0.37 -10.55
C LYS A 74 -19.17 0.04 -11.94
N ARG A 75 -18.26 0.30 -12.90
CA ARG A 75 -18.63 0.60 -14.29
C ARG A 75 -19.37 -0.56 -14.94
N MET A 76 -18.89 -1.78 -14.77
CA MET A 76 -19.56 -3.00 -15.24
C MET A 76 -20.88 -3.25 -14.51
N LYS A 77 -21.08 -2.78 -13.29
CA LYS A 77 -22.38 -2.76 -12.57
C LYS A 77 -23.32 -1.67 -13.04
N GLY A 78 -22.95 -0.91 -14.06
CA GLY A 78 -23.79 0.12 -14.68
C GLY A 78 -23.73 1.49 -14.02
N TYR A 79 -22.77 1.73 -13.11
CA TYR A 79 -22.56 3.05 -12.52
C TYR A 79 -21.91 4.00 -13.52
N ASN A 80 -22.24 5.28 -13.38
CA ASN A 80 -21.49 6.37 -14.02
C ASN A 80 -20.25 6.69 -13.17
N VAL A 81 -19.08 6.23 -13.61
CA VAL A 81 -17.86 6.22 -12.80
C VAL A 81 -16.96 7.36 -13.17
N LEU A 82 -16.62 8.22 -12.19
CA LEU A 82 -15.55 9.20 -12.30
C LEU A 82 -14.35 8.79 -11.44
N TRP A 83 -13.21 8.58 -12.08
CA TRP A 83 -11.92 8.49 -11.44
C TRP A 83 -10.95 9.42 -12.16
N LEU A 84 -10.67 10.57 -11.52
CA LEU A 84 -10.02 11.71 -12.13
C LEU A 84 -8.50 11.63 -11.93
N PRO A 85 -7.66 11.72 -13.00
CA PRO A 85 -6.21 11.76 -12.89
C PRO A 85 -5.70 13.15 -12.48
N GLY A 86 -4.53 13.17 -11.85
CA GLY A 86 -3.83 14.42 -11.61
C GLY A 86 -2.51 14.23 -10.89
N THR A 87 -1.81 15.35 -10.69
CA THR A 87 -0.50 15.40 -10.04
C THR A 87 -0.42 16.55 -9.03
N ASP A 88 0.41 16.34 -7.99
CA ASP A 88 0.66 17.36 -6.97
C ASP A 88 1.99 18.09 -7.26
N HIS A 89 1.99 19.40 -7.07
CA HIS A 89 3.18 20.23 -7.23
C HIS A 89 4.22 19.97 -6.12
N ALA A 90 3.80 19.44 -4.99
CA ALA A 90 4.65 18.91 -3.91
C ALA A 90 5.73 19.87 -3.40
N SER A 91 5.39 21.14 -3.34
CA SER A 91 6.16 22.28 -2.81
C SER A 91 7.61 21.98 -2.36
N ILE A 92 7.82 21.66 -1.08
CA ILE A 92 9.15 21.39 -0.50
C ILE A 92 9.86 20.20 -1.17
N ALA A 93 9.12 19.19 -1.62
CA ALA A 93 9.72 17.98 -2.19
C ALA A 93 10.34 18.25 -3.57
N VAL A 94 9.60 18.96 -4.45
CA VAL A 94 10.09 19.35 -5.78
C VAL A 94 11.20 20.39 -5.65
N HIS A 95 11.04 21.35 -4.73
CA HIS A 95 12.07 22.35 -4.46
C HIS A 95 13.42 21.70 -4.13
N ASN A 96 13.43 20.72 -3.23
CA ASN A 96 14.64 20.00 -2.83
C ASN A 96 15.30 19.22 -3.99
N VAL A 97 14.53 18.54 -4.85
CA VAL A 97 15.13 17.79 -5.97
C VAL A 97 15.70 18.73 -7.03
N ILE A 98 15.08 19.90 -7.24
CA ILE A 98 15.60 20.92 -8.14
C ILE A 98 16.88 21.53 -7.55
N GLU A 99 16.91 21.91 -6.28
CA GLU A 99 18.12 22.43 -5.61
C GLU A 99 19.27 21.42 -5.66
N GLN A 100 19.00 20.15 -5.47
CA GLN A 100 20.03 19.11 -5.61
C GLN A 100 20.58 19.05 -7.04
N SER A 101 19.70 19.08 -8.05
CA SER A 101 20.12 19.13 -9.46
C SER A 101 20.92 20.40 -9.81
N LEU A 102 20.55 21.54 -9.22
CA LEU A 102 21.31 22.79 -9.39
C LEU A 102 22.69 22.70 -8.75
N LYS A 103 22.79 22.13 -7.55
CA LYS A 103 24.06 21.96 -6.84
C LYS A 103 25.06 21.10 -7.62
N GLU A 104 24.58 20.03 -8.29
CA GLU A 104 25.38 19.21 -9.19
C GLU A 104 25.99 20.01 -10.35
N LYS A 105 25.33 21.11 -10.74
CA LYS A 105 25.77 22.06 -11.77
C LYS A 105 26.57 23.26 -11.21
N GLY A 106 26.86 23.27 -9.90
CA GLY A 106 27.54 24.38 -9.23
C GLY A 106 26.70 25.65 -9.08
N LEU A 107 25.35 25.54 -9.20
CA LEU A 107 24.42 26.66 -9.10
C LEU A 107 23.65 26.60 -7.76
N THR A 108 23.19 27.77 -7.31
CA THR A 108 22.25 27.90 -6.17
C THR A 108 21.04 28.72 -6.60
N ARG A 109 19.92 28.56 -5.90
CA ARG A 109 18.69 29.32 -6.21
C ARG A 109 18.90 30.84 -6.06
N GLU A 110 19.68 31.26 -5.08
CA GLU A 110 19.96 32.68 -4.81
C GLU A 110 20.72 33.33 -5.98
N LYS A 111 21.64 32.61 -6.64
CA LYS A 111 22.36 33.08 -7.84
C LYS A 111 21.43 33.18 -9.05
N LEU A 112 20.45 32.29 -9.17
CA LEU A 112 19.50 32.24 -10.29
C LEU A 112 18.41 33.29 -10.15
N GLY A 113 17.95 33.56 -8.93
CA GLY A 113 16.78 34.38 -8.65
C GLY A 113 15.46 33.60 -8.88
N ARG A 114 14.39 34.17 -8.31
CA ARG A 114 13.06 33.49 -8.25
C ARG A 114 12.50 33.14 -9.62
N GLN A 115 12.59 34.04 -10.59
CA GLN A 115 11.99 33.84 -11.91
C GLN A 115 12.58 32.68 -12.69
N GLU A 116 13.93 32.59 -12.75
CA GLU A 116 14.60 31.48 -13.43
C GLU A 116 14.43 30.16 -12.69
N PHE A 117 14.41 30.18 -11.35
CA PHE A 117 14.11 28.98 -10.58
C PHE A 117 12.70 28.45 -10.89
N LEU A 118 11.69 29.32 -10.94
CA LEU A 118 10.31 28.92 -11.26
C LEU A 118 10.19 28.37 -12.68
N LYS A 119 10.91 28.91 -13.64
CA LYS A 119 10.95 28.38 -15.01
C LYS A 119 11.50 26.94 -15.00
N ILE A 120 12.60 26.70 -14.31
CA ILE A 120 13.17 25.35 -14.15
C ILE A 120 12.14 24.42 -13.47
N ALA A 121 11.39 24.90 -12.46
CA ALA A 121 10.38 24.11 -11.78
C ALA A 121 9.20 23.74 -12.69
N TRP A 122 8.76 24.63 -13.56
CA TRP A 122 7.75 24.34 -14.56
C TRP A 122 8.22 23.32 -15.62
N ASP A 123 9.46 23.45 -16.09
CA ASP A 123 10.08 22.47 -17.02
C ASP A 123 10.19 21.08 -16.35
N TRP A 124 10.56 21.08 -15.06
CA TRP A 124 10.59 19.86 -14.24
C TRP A 124 9.20 19.22 -14.15
N LYS A 125 8.16 20.00 -13.82
CA LYS A 125 6.78 19.54 -13.78
C LYS A 125 6.34 18.95 -15.13
N GLN A 126 6.64 19.62 -16.23
CA GLN A 126 6.28 19.15 -17.56
C GLN A 126 6.90 17.78 -17.86
N LYS A 127 8.19 17.61 -17.56
CA LYS A 127 8.91 16.37 -17.78
C LYS A 127 8.37 15.24 -16.92
N TYR A 128 8.34 15.41 -15.60
CA TYR A 128 8.00 14.33 -14.68
C TYR A 128 6.49 14.08 -14.58
N GLY A 129 5.66 15.08 -14.76
CA GLY A 129 4.21 14.92 -14.93
C GLY A 129 3.89 14.01 -16.11
N GLY A 130 4.51 14.24 -17.28
CA GLY A 130 4.35 13.37 -18.45
C GLY A 130 4.81 11.92 -18.23
N ILE A 131 5.91 11.72 -17.49
CA ILE A 131 6.37 10.36 -17.12
C ILE A 131 5.34 9.68 -16.24
N ILE A 132 4.84 10.34 -15.19
CA ILE A 132 3.87 9.81 -14.25
C ILE A 132 2.57 9.41 -14.96
N THR A 133 2.02 10.30 -15.78
CA THR A 133 0.79 10.00 -16.52
C THR A 133 0.98 8.85 -17.53
N GLY A 134 2.16 8.78 -18.15
CA GLY A 134 2.55 7.65 -19.00
C GLY A 134 2.61 6.33 -18.26
N GLN A 135 3.17 6.32 -17.02
CA GLN A 135 3.21 5.14 -16.16
C GLN A 135 1.82 4.68 -15.72
N LEU A 136 0.92 5.61 -15.37
CA LEU A 136 -0.47 5.30 -15.01
C LEU A 136 -1.24 4.68 -16.18
N LYS A 137 -1.04 5.20 -17.40
CA LYS A 137 -1.61 4.62 -18.63
C LYS A 137 -1.12 3.19 -18.85
N LYS A 138 0.19 2.94 -18.71
CA LYS A 138 0.78 1.59 -18.86
C LYS A 138 0.32 0.63 -17.75
N LEU A 139 0.06 1.11 -16.54
CA LEU A 139 -0.53 0.31 -15.46
C LEU A 139 -2.00 -0.05 -15.73
N GLY A 140 -2.59 0.49 -16.79
CA GLY A 140 -3.96 0.21 -17.17
C GLY A 140 -5.00 0.87 -16.28
N CYS A 141 -4.68 1.97 -15.61
CA CYS A 141 -5.64 2.69 -14.78
C CYS A 141 -6.77 3.29 -15.62
N SER A 142 -8.02 2.96 -15.28
CA SER A 142 -9.22 3.40 -15.99
C SER A 142 -9.64 4.83 -15.62
N LEU A 143 -8.69 5.76 -15.68
CA LEU A 143 -8.84 7.17 -15.37
C LEU A 143 -9.50 7.93 -16.52
N ASP A 144 -10.25 8.99 -16.19
CA ASP A 144 -10.78 9.93 -17.18
C ASP A 144 -9.74 10.98 -17.56
N TRP A 145 -8.95 10.70 -18.59
CA TRP A 145 -7.88 11.56 -19.07
C TRP A 145 -8.35 12.89 -19.69
N THR A 146 -9.64 13.07 -19.88
CA THR A 146 -10.20 14.36 -20.35
C THR A 146 -10.28 15.39 -19.22
N ARG A 147 -10.16 14.95 -17.96
CA ARG A 147 -10.28 15.75 -16.75
C ARG A 147 -8.99 15.77 -15.92
N GLU A 148 -7.82 15.59 -16.57
CA GLU A 148 -6.53 15.65 -15.86
C GLU A 148 -6.35 17.01 -15.14
N ARG A 149 -5.95 16.96 -13.86
CA ARG A 149 -5.76 18.15 -13.02
C ARG A 149 -4.35 18.25 -12.48
N PHE A 150 -3.95 19.45 -12.14
CA PHE A 150 -2.72 19.74 -11.43
C PHE A 150 -2.98 20.72 -10.31
N THR A 151 -2.42 20.48 -9.11
CA THR A 151 -2.71 21.31 -7.93
C THR A 151 -2.32 22.79 -8.07
N MET A 152 -1.59 23.17 -9.12
CA MET A 152 -1.29 24.57 -9.47
C MET A 152 -1.87 25.00 -10.82
N ASP A 153 -2.87 24.29 -11.37
CA ASP A 153 -3.60 24.81 -12.54
C ASP A 153 -4.41 26.06 -12.16
N ALA A 154 -4.83 26.83 -13.15
CA ALA A 154 -5.49 28.13 -12.93
C ALA A 154 -6.77 28.01 -12.08
N GLY A 155 -7.63 27.01 -12.36
CA GLY A 155 -8.89 26.80 -11.62
C GLY A 155 -8.62 26.36 -10.19
N PHE A 156 -7.68 25.43 -10.01
CA PHE A 156 -7.32 24.95 -8.67
C PHE A 156 -6.63 26.05 -7.84
N SER A 157 -5.77 26.87 -8.47
CA SER A 157 -5.15 28.03 -7.81
C SER A 157 -6.17 29.07 -7.39
N HIS A 158 -7.25 29.25 -8.17
CA HIS A 158 -8.37 30.11 -7.78
C HIS A 158 -9.07 29.57 -6.53
N ALA A 159 -9.35 28.28 -6.47
CA ALA A 159 -9.94 27.63 -5.30
C ALA A 159 -9.05 27.79 -4.04
N VAL A 160 -7.74 27.60 -4.17
CA VAL A 160 -6.79 27.78 -3.06
C VAL A 160 -6.82 29.22 -2.51
N ARG A 161 -6.78 30.22 -3.40
CA ARG A 161 -6.90 31.63 -2.96
C ARG A 161 -8.24 31.90 -2.29
N ARG A 162 -9.34 31.39 -2.83
CA ARG A 162 -10.68 31.52 -2.25
C ARG A 162 -10.74 30.98 -0.82
N VAL A 163 -10.19 29.79 -0.59
CA VAL A 163 -10.11 29.18 0.74
C VAL A 163 -9.30 30.04 1.70
N PHE A 164 -8.11 30.48 1.30
CA PHE A 164 -7.28 31.35 2.16
C PHE A 164 -7.97 32.63 2.55
N VAL A 165 -8.52 33.34 1.58
CA VAL A 165 -9.20 34.65 1.81
C VAL A 165 -10.41 34.44 2.72
N THR A 166 -11.24 33.43 2.48
CA THR A 166 -12.42 33.15 3.29
C THR A 166 -12.05 32.81 4.74
N LEU A 167 -11.10 31.91 4.94
CA LEU A 167 -10.66 31.56 6.30
C LEU A 167 -10.04 32.76 7.04
N HIS A 168 -9.32 33.62 6.34
CA HIS A 168 -8.78 34.86 6.93
C HIS A 168 -9.90 35.82 7.33
N GLN A 169 -10.90 36.02 6.48
CA GLN A 169 -12.06 36.90 6.78
C GLN A 169 -12.86 36.39 7.99
N GLU A 170 -12.91 35.08 8.21
CA GLU A 170 -13.56 34.47 9.36
C GLU A 170 -12.66 34.41 10.61
N GLY A 171 -11.42 34.92 10.56
CA GLY A 171 -10.48 34.88 11.65
C GLY A 171 -9.88 33.51 11.96
N LEU A 172 -10.08 32.54 11.04
CA LEU A 172 -9.48 31.19 11.15
C LEU A 172 -8.06 31.15 10.61
N ILE A 173 -7.68 32.01 9.68
CA ILE A 173 -6.28 32.26 9.32
C ILE A 173 -5.81 33.52 10.00
N TYR A 174 -4.64 33.44 10.63
CA TYR A 174 -4.00 34.57 11.32
C TYR A 174 -2.48 34.52 11.11
N ARG A 175 -1.81 35.62 11.38
CA ARG A 175 -0.37 35.77 11.32
C ARG A 175 0.17 36.06 12.71
N ASP A 176 1.17 35.31 13.16
CA ASP A 176 1.75 35.47 14.48
C ASP A 176 3.27 35.31 14.46
N TYR A 177 3.92 35.94 15.45
CA TYR A 177 5.34 35.76 15.71
C TYR A 177 5.51 34.63 16.73
N TYR A 178 5.85 33.45 16.24
CA TYR A 178 5.82 32.22 17.03
C TYR A 178 7.09 31.39 16.86
N LEU A 179 7.38 30.56 17.85
CA LEU A 179 8.47 29.61 17.78
C LEU A 179 8.04 28.41 16.92
N VAL A 180 8.68 28.26 15.79
CA VAL A 180 8.36 27.21 14.80
C VAL A 180 9.57 26.34 14.51
N ASN A 181 9.33 25.14 14.05
CA ASN A 181 10.38 24.21 13.64
C ASN A 181 10.92 24.59 12.25
N ARG A 182 12.20 24.94 12.14
CA ARG A 182 12.84 25.27 10.88
C ARG A 182 13.89 24.25 10.49
N CYS A 183 13.92 23.88 9.23
CA CYS A 183 15.01 23.10 8.67
C CYS A 183 16.10 24.03 8.11
N PRO A 184 17.31 24.06 8.70
CA PRO A 184 18.40 24.95 8.23
C PRO A 184 18.84 24.65 6.80
N ARG A 185 18.80 23.36 6.38
CA ARG A 185 19.18 22.93 5.04
C ARG A 185 18.13 23.26 3.98
N CYS A 186 16.85 22.99 4.26
CA CYS A 186 15.76 23.30 3.33
C CYS A 186 15.42 24.80 3.33
N GLY A 187 15.88 25.55 4.31
CA GLY A 187 15.67 27.00 4.44
C GLY A 187 14.21 27.38 4.70
N THR A 188 13.38 26.46 5.22
CA THR A 188 11.95 26.69 5.44
C THR A 188 11.48 26.09 6.77
N VAL A 189 10.37 26.63 7.28
CA VAL A 189 9.67 26.07 8.42
C VAL A 189 8.94 24.78 8.04
N LEU A 190 8.72 23.95 9.05
CA LEU A 190 8.04 22.67 8.99
C LEU A 190 6.90 22.69 10.00
N SER A 191 5.79 22.04 9.67
CA SER A 191 4.77 21.71 10.66
C SER A 191 5.23 20.53 11.53
N ASP A 192 4.62 20.34 12.71
CA ASP A 192 5.03 19.29 13.67
C ASP A 192 5.00 17.89 13.06
N ILE A 193 4.05 17.63 12.19
CA ILE A 193 3.93 16.34 11.48
C ILE A 193 4.97 16.11 10.39
N GLU A 194 5.71 17.15 9.99
CA GLU A 194 6.82 17.05 9.01
C GLU A 194 8.17 16.77 9.69
N ILE A 195 8.13 16.47 10.99
CA ILE A 195 9.29 16.15 11.82
C ILE A 195 9.18 14.70 12.27
N PHE A 196 10.29 14.00 12.21
CA PHE A 196 10.39 12.71 12.86
C PHE A 196 11.49 12.78 13.93
N HIS A 197 11.26 12.11 15.02
CA HIS A 197 12.21 12.05 16.12
C HIS A 197 13.07 10.79 15.98
N GLN A 198 14.36 10.96 16.19
CA GLN A 198 15.33 9.88 16.19
C GLN A 198 16.06 9.86 17.52
N GLU A 199 16.18 8.68 18.09
CA GLU A 199 16.99 8.47 19.29
C GLU A 199 18.47 8.57 18.93
N LEU A 200 19.17 9.48 19.58
CA LEU A 200 20.60 9.70 19.38
C LEU A 200 21.36 9.57 20.69
N GLN A 201 22.56 9.00 20.59
CA GLN A 201 23.55 9.04 21.63
C GLN A 201 24.13 10.45 21.69
N GLY A 202 23.79 11.20 22.73
CA GLY A 202 24.27 12.56 22.97
C GLY A 202 24.98 12.69 24.32
N LYS A 203 25.12 13.91 24.77
CA LYS A 203 25.73 14.24 26.05
C LYS A 203 24.87 15.22 26.82
N LEU A 204 24.80 15.07 28.15
CA LEU A 204 24.18 16.02 29.08
C LEU A 204 25.30 16.78 29.80
N PHE A 205 25.31 18.09 29.65
CA PHE A 205 26.32 18.99 30.19
C PHE A 205 25.79 19.67 31.44
N TYR A 206 26.49 19.56 32.55
CA TYR A 206 26.16 20.19 33.82
C TYR A 206 27.01 21.46 34.00
N ILE A 207 26.34 22.62 33.99
CA ILE A 207 26.99 23.94 33.89
C ILE A 207 26.64 24.76 35.15
N LYS A 208 27.64 25.36 35.74
CA LYS A 208 27.52 26.22 36.94
C LYS A 208 27.22 27.65 36.52
N TYR A 209 26.08 28.19 36.97
CA TYR A 209 25.70 29.61 36.82
C TYR A 209 25.91 30.33 38.15
N PRO A 210 26.95 31.20 38.28
CA PRO A 210 27.23 31.95 39.53
C PRO A 210 26.13 32.96 39.84
N LEU A 211 25.95 33.25 41.13
CA LEU A 211 25.13 34.42 41.55
C LEU A 211 25.77 35.70 41.02
N ALA A 212 24.92 36.62 40.55
CA ALA A 212 25.36 37.92 40.10
C ALA A 212 25.89 38.80 41.28
N GLU A 213 25.36 38.53 42.51
CA GLU A 213 25.75 39.20 43.73
C GLU A 213 25.85 38.18 44.88
N GLY A 214 26.99 38.16 45.55
CA GLY A 214 27.27 37.24 46.68
C GLY A 214 27.91 35.91 46.23
N ALA A 215 28.02 35.01 47.21
CA ALA A 215 28.62 33.70 46.96
C ALA A 215 27.56 32.63 46.69
N GLY A 216 27.79 31.75 45.71
CA GLY A 216 26.92 30.62 45.37
C GLY A 216 26.70 30.51 43.86
N SER A 217 26.10 29.38 43.46
CA SER A 217 25.77 29.10 42.07
C SER A 217 24.64 28.09 41.93
N ILE A 218 23.92 28.13 40.84
CA ILE A 218 22.98 27.06 40.43
C ILE A 218 23.64 26.23 39.34
N VAL A 219 23.51 24.92 39.41
CA VAL A 219 23.95 24.02 38.34
C VAL A 219 22.74 23.65 37.46
N VAL A 220 22.82 23.92 36.16
CA VAL A 220 21.81 23.51 35.17
C VAL A 220 22.34 22.37 34.34
N ALA A 221 21.45 21.52 33.81
CA ALA A 221 21.79 20.43 32.91
C ALA A 221 21.16 20.65 31.53
N THR A 222 21.93 20.51 30.45
CA THR A 222 21.43 20.71 29.06
C THR A 222 22.11 19.79 28.06
N THR A 223 21.38 19.36 27.05
CA THR A 223 21.93 18.67 25.87
C THR A 223 22.39 19.66 24.79
N ARG A 224 22.07 20.94 24.93
CA ARG A 224 22.33 22.01 23.96
C ARG A 224 23.08 23.20 24.58
N PRO A 225 24.35 23.03 24.96
CA PRO A 225 25.10 24.10 25.61
C PRO A 225 25.28 25.36 24.73
N GLU A 226 25.22 25.25 23.41
CA GLU A 226 25.27 26.39 22.49
C GLU A 226 24.12 27.37 22.66
N THR A 227 22.93 26.89 23.08
CA THR A 227 21.78 27.78 23.26
C THR A 227 21.84 28.59 24.58
N MET A 228 22.71 28.19 25.53
CA MET A 228 22.85 28.91 26.78
C MET A 228 23.21 30.38 26.61
N LEU A 229 23.91 30.72 25.49
CA LEU A 229 24.26 32.11 25.21
C LEU A 229 23.04 33.03 25.05
N GLY A 230 21.86 32.43 24.84
CA GLY A 230 20.57 33.10 24.73
C GLY A 230 19.68 32.97 25.98
N ASP A 231 20.15 32.40 27.08
CA ASP A 231 19.35 32.22 28.27
C ASP A 231 18.91 33.57 28.87
N THR A 232 17.68 33.62 29.32
CA THR A 232 17.07 34.82 29.93
C THR A 232 16.53 34.58 31.33
N ALA A 233 16.51 33.32 31.80
CA ALA A 233 16.21 32.97 33.19
C ALA A 233 16.74 31.56 33.52
N VAL A 234 16.73 31.22 34.78
CA VAL A 234 16.77 29.84 35.28
C VAL A 234 15.47 29.59 36.04
N ALA A 235 14.75 28.51 35.68
CA ALA A 235 13.50 28.12 36.33
C ALA A 235 13.75 27.00 37.34
N VAL A 236 13.09 27.07 38.52
CA VAL A 236 13.08 26.05 39.55
C VAL A 236 11.65 25.77 39.98
N HIS A 237 11.40 24.57 40.50
CA HIS A 237 10.06 24.24 40.99
C HIS A 237 9.74 25.04 42.27
N PRO A 238 8.51 25.59 42.45
CA PRO A 238 8.16 26.40 43.64
C PRO A 238 8.30 25.64 44.96
N ASP A 239 8.17 24.31 44.96
CA ASP A 239 8.27 23.49 46.17
C ASP A 239 9.65 22.78 46.27
N ASP A 240 10.65 23.20 45.53
CA ASP A 240 12.00 22.63 45.63
C ASP A 240 12.83 23.44 46.63
N GLU A 241 12.98 22.89 47.87
CA GLU A 241 13.72 23.51 48.97
C GLU A 241 15.22 23.68 48.67
N ARG A 242 15.81 22.91 47.76
CA ARG A 242 17.22 23.06 47.34
C ARG A 242 17.52 24.44 46.80
N TYR A 243 16.53 25.09 46.22
CA TYR A 243 16.65 26.38 45.55
C TYR A 243 15.90 27.51 46.29
N ALA A 244 15.34 27.27 47.47
CA ALA A 244 14.60 28.30 48.24
C ALA A 244 15.41 29.59 48.42
N ALA A 245 16.71 29.49 48.70
CA ALA A 245 17.62 30.61 48.91
C ALA A 245 17.96 31.40 47.63
N PHE A 246 17.66 30.88 46.45
CA PHE A 246 17.97 31.49 45.17
C PHE A 246 16.74 32.14 44.51
N ARG A 247 15.53 31.84 44.95
CA ARG A 247 14.29 32.42 44.39
C ARG A 247 14.32 33.94 44.38
N GLY A 248 14.04 34.53 43.21
CA GLY A 248 14.07 35.99 43.01
C GLY A 248 15.44 36.64 42.97
N LYS A 249 16.53 35.83 43.08
CA LYS A 249 17.89 36.34 42.89
C LYS A 249 18.26 36.32 41.41
N PHE A 250 19.39 36.96 41.10
CA PHE A 250 19.96 37.00 39.77
C PHE A 250 21.24 36.18 39.68
N LEU A 251 21.42 35.57 38.52
CA LEU A 251 22.63 34.84 38.15
C LEU A 251 23.38 35.62 37.08
N SER A 252 24.71 35.48 37.05
CA SER A 252 25.53 35.90 35.91
C SER A 252 25.63 34.73 34.94
N LEU A 253 25.08 34.93 33.71
CA LEU A 253 25.16 33.96 32.66
C LEU A 253 26.61 33.82 32.17
N PRO A 254 27.20 32.61 32.25
CA PRO A 254 28.61 32.42 31.84
C PRO A 254 28.86 32.86 30.38
N ILE A 255 30.13 33.25 30.12
CA ILE A 255 30.64 33.64 28.77
C ILE A 255 30.13 35.00 28.28
N VAL A 256 28.84 35.28 28.36
CA VAL A 256 28.22 36.54 27.87
C VAL A 256 27.94 37.54 29.01
N ASP A 257 28.15 37.13 30.25
CA ASP A 257 28.00 38.00 31.48
C ASP A 257 26.66 38.75 31.55
N ARG A 258 25.60 38.10 31.10
CA ARG A 258 24.23 38.67 31.19
C ARG A 258 23.65 38.34 32.58
N ARG A 259 22.98 39.32 33.15
CA ARG A 259 22.24 39.16 34.42
C ARG A 259 20.86 38.59 34.17
N ILE A 260 20.59 37.34 34.63
CA ILE A 260 19.33 36.63 34.45
C ILE A 260 18.65 36.27 35.78
N PRO A 261 17.31 36.35 35.91
CA PRO A 261 16.59 36.03 37.13
C PRO A 261 16.43 34.52 37.35
N VAL A 262 16.28 34.14 38.60
CA VAL A 262 15.77 32.82 39.00
C VAL A 262 14.27 32.93 39.17
N ILE A 263 13.51 32.27 38.34
CA ILE A 263 12.03 32.21 38.34
C ILE A 263 11.53 30.89 38.93
N THR A 264 10.26 30.85 39.31
CA THR A 264 9.62 29.62 39.81
C THR A 264 8.48 29.22 38.87
N ASP A 265 8.46 27.94 38.51
CA ASP A 265 7.40 27.39 37.66
C ASP A 265 7.13 25.90 38.02
N ALA A 266 5.86 25.51 38.09
CA ALA A 266 5.43 24.15 38.48
C ALA A 266 5.71 23.11 37.39
N ARG A 267 6.01 23.51 36.15
CA ARG A 267 6.39 22.62 35.06
C ARG A 267 7.80 22.05 35.17
N VAL A 268 8.63 22.63 36.07
CA VAL A 268 10.00 22.14 36.30
C VAL A 268 9.96 20.82 37.05
N GLU A 269 10.54 19.80 36.49
CA GLU A 269 10.66 18.47 37.13
C GLU A 269 11.81 18.44 38.11
N LYS A 270 11.50 18.32 39.42
CA LYS A 270 12.51 18.33 40.51
C LYS A 270 13.55 17.23 40.44
N GLU A 271 13.17 16.07 39.89
CA GLU A 271 14.01 14.88 39.85
C GLU A 271 14.83 14.75 38.55
N PHE A 272 14.53 15.61 37.55
CA PHE A 272 15.26 15.58 36.28
C PHE A 272 16.52 16.47 36.35
N GLY A 273 17.65 15.92 35.93
CA GLY A 273 18.94 16.62 35.92
C GLY A 273 19.33 17.16 37.28
N THR A 274 19.31 18.46 37.48
CA THR A 274 19.56 19.15 38.74
C THR A 274 18.26 19.63 39.41
N GLY A 275 17.10 19.60 38.71
CA GLY A 275 15.88 20.26 39.16
C GLY A 275 15.87 21.78 38.89
N ALA A 276 16.91 22.31 38.26
CA ALA A 276 16.99 23.69 37.75
C ALA A 276 17.17 23.66 36.22
N VAL A 277 16.30 24.35 35.52
CA VAL A 277 16.24 24.38 34.04
C VAL A 277 16.65 25.77 33.55
N LYS A 278 17.60 25.82 32.63
CA LYS A 278 17.91 27.04 31.88
C LYS A 278 16.75 27.38 30.96
N VAL A 279 16.41 28.63 30.82
CA VAL A 279 15.28 29.09 30.02
C VAL A 279 15.77 29.94 28.85
N THR A 280 15.61 29.38 27.62
CA THR A 280 16.00 30.02 26.36
C THR A 280 14.76 30.17 25.46
N PRO A 281 13.92 31.17 25.64
CA PRO A 281 12.61 31.29 24.98
C PRO A 281 12.67 31.29 23.45
N ALA A 282 13.81 31.67 22.85
CA ALA A 282 13.96 31.70 21.41
C ALA A 282 14.35 30.32 20.78
N HIS A 283 14.67 29.29 21.55
CA HIS A 283 15.27 28.05 21.07
C HIS A 283 14.71 26.75 21.66
N ASP A 284 13.68 26.84 22.50
CA ASP A 284 12.98 25.68 23.06
C ASP A 284 11.47 25.98 23.21
N PRO A 285 10.58 25.05 22.79
CA PRO A 285 9.13 25.27 22.87
C PRO A 285 8.60 25.45 24.31
N VAL A 286 9.13 24.71 25.28
CA VAL A 286 8.69 24.84 26.68
C VAL A 286 9.20 26.15 27.27
N ASP A 287 10.45 26.51 26.96
CA ASP A 287 11.05 27.77 27.38
C ASP A 287 10.34 28.99 26.74
N PHE A 288 9.83 28.85 25.54
CA PHE A 288 9.04 29.86 24.84
C PHE A 288 7.75 30.21 25.63
N GLU A 289 7.00 29.20 26.04
CA GLU A 289 5.77 29.39 26.83
C GLU A 289 6.10 29.96 28.22
N LEU A 290 7.16 29.43 28.86
CA LEU A 290 7.67 30.03 30.10
C LEU A 290 8.03 31.50 29.93
N GLY A 291 8.76 31.80 28.84
CA GLY A 291 9.17 33.17 28.53
C GLY A 291 8.00 34.12 28.34
N LYS A 292 6.94 33.66 27.68
CA LYS A 292 5.72 34.41 27.44
C LYS A 292 4.97 34.73 28.75
N GLU A 293 4.80 33.73 29.62
CA GLU A 293 4.10 33.88 30.91
C GLU A 293 4.87 34.76 31.92
N HIS A 294 6.19 34.64 31.91
CA HIS A 294 7.06 35.40 32.83
C HIS A 294 7.59 36.69 32.21
N GLY A 295 7.20 37.06 30.99
CA GLY A 295 7.63 38.28 30.33
C GLY A 295 9.15 38.35 30.07
N LEU A 296 9.77 37.19 29.76
CA LEU A 296 11.22 37.13 29.52
C LEU A 296 11.58 37.58 28.09
N GLU A 297 12.78 38.11 27.95
CA GLU A 297 13.33 38.50 26.65
C GLU A 297 13.57 37.26 25.78
N GLN A 298 13.33 37.41 24.45
CA GLN A 298 13.57 36.34 23.47
C GLN A 298 14.86 36.64 22.71
N VAL A 299 16.00 36.13 23.21
CA VAL A 299 17.32 36.34 22.61
C VAL A 299 17.62 35.28 21.58
N ILE A 300 17.62 35.68 20.29
CA ILE A 300 17.90 34.75 19.16
C ILE A 300 19.41 34.61 18.99
N VAL A 301 19.97 33.49 19.42
CA VAL A 301 21.40 33.19 19.26
C VAL A 301 21.75 32.25 18.09
N ILE A 302 20.73 31.60 17.49
CA ILE A 302 20.89 30.76 16.30
C ILE A 302 19.92 31.28 15.23
N ASP A 303 20.43 31.60 14.05
CA ASP A 303 19.63 32.07 12.92
C ASP A 303 18.91 30.93 12.17
N GLY A 304 18.07 31.27 11.21
CA GLY A 304 17.31 30.29 10.41
C GLY A 304 18.17 29.41 9.50
N SER A 305 19.47 29.67 9.36
CA SER A 305 20.43 28.81 8.64
C SER A 305 21.23 27.89 9.56
N GLY A 306 20.98 27.95 10.88
CA GLY A 306 21.68 27.16 11.89
C GLY A 306 23.04 27.71 12.27
N LYS A 307 23.28 29.00 12.00
CA LYS A 307 24.51 29.71 12.40
C LYS A 307 24.25 30.60 13.60
N MET A 308 25.28 30.78 14.42
CA MET A 308 25.21 31.68 15.57
C MET A 308 25.09 33.13 15.10
N THR A 309 24.20 33.91 15.77
CA THR A 309 24.01 35.35 15.52
C THR A 309 25.02 36.17 16.29
N ASP A 310 25.04 37.48 16.07
CA ASP A 310 25.85 38.45 16.83
C ASP A 310 25.44 38.47 18.35
N ALA A 311 24.21 38.15 18.66
CA ALA A 311 23.71 38.05 20.05
C ALA A 311 24.40 36.93 20.85
N ALA A 312 25.01 35.99 20.20
CA ALA A 312 25.80 34.92 20.84
C ALA A 312 27.19 35.42 21.29
N GLY A 313 27.58 36.62 20.89
CA GLY A 313 28.89 37.22 21.20
C GLY A 313 29.94 37.02 20.12
N ALA A 314 30.90 37.97 20.04
CA ALA A 314 31.90 38.05 18.98
C ALA A 314 32.72 36.76 18.75
N GLY A 315 32.92 35.92 19.77
CA GLY A 315 33.66 34.66 19.64
C GLY A 315 32.87 33.53 19.01
N PHE A 316 31.57 33.68 18.80
CA PHE A 316 30.65 32.63 18.34
C PHE A 316 29.90 33.06 17.06
N ALA A 317 29.70 34.35 16.82
CA ALA A 317 28.97 34.85 15.67
C ALA A 317 29.46 34.23 14.34
N GLY A 318 28.52 33.77 13.50
CA GLY A 318 28.77 33.16 12.20
C GLY A 318 29.20 31.69 12.21
N LEU A 319 29.50 31.10 13.39
CA LEU A 319 29.82 29.66 13.50
C LEU A 319 28.57 28.81 13.25
N ASP A 320 28.80 27.61 12.72
CA ASP A 320 27.77 26.55 12.78
C ASP A 320 27.45 26.19 14.23
N ARG A 321 26.16 25.95 14.53
CA ARG A 321 25.67 25.65 15.89
C ARG A 321 26.39 24.49 16.57
N PHE A 322 26.79 23.45 15.81
CA PHE A 322 27.50 22.31 16.38
C PHE A 322 28.99 22.62 16.66
N GLU A 323 29.58 23.50 15.87
CA GLU A 323 30.91 24.01 16.13
C GLU A 323 30.90 24.97 17.32
N ALA A 324 29.87 25.81 17.42
CA ALA A 324 29.65 26.67 18.58
C ALA A 324 29.46 25.86 19.85
N ARG A 325 28.74 24.74 19.81
CA ARG A 325 28.58 23.79 20.92
C ARG A 325 29.93 23.36 21.50
N LYS A 326 30.85 22.93 20.64
CA LYS A 326 32.20 22.52 21.07
C LYS A 326 32.95 23.66 21.76
N ARG A 327 32.95 24.85 21.12
CA ARG A 327 33.62 26.04 21.69
C ARG A 327 33.01 26.52 23.01
N VAL A 328 31.70 26.42 23.16
CA VAL A 328 31.02 26.75 24.45
C VAL A 328 31.51 25.80 25.55
N VAL A 329 31.58 24.51 25.26
CA VAL A 329 32.05 23.50 26.24
C VAL A 329 33.51 23.76 26.61
N GLU A 330 34.39 23.97 25.65
CA GLU A 330 35.81 24.30 25.88
C GLU A 330 35.94 25.57 26.76
N LYS A 331 35.16 26.60 26.45
CA LYS A 331 35.19 27.84 27.20
C LYS A 331 34.70 27.69 28.66
N LEU A 332 33.67 26.85 28.85
CA LEU A 332 33.18 26.51 30.19
C LEU A 332 34.18 25.70 31.01
N GLU A 333 34.94 24.82 30.39
CA GLU A 333 36.06 24.10 30.99
C GLU A 333 37.19 25.05 31.42
N GLU A 334 37.60 25.95 30.53
CA GLU A 334 38.62 27.00 30.84
C GLU A 334 38.20 27.87 32.03
N LEU A 335 36.92 28.20 32.14
CA LEU A 335 36.36 29.02 33.22
C LEU A 335 36.11 28.22 34.52
N GLY A 336 36.27 26.87 34.50
CA GLY A 336 35.98 26.01 35.66
C GLY A 336 34.47 25.93 35.98
N LEU A 337 33.61 26.22 35.00
CA LEU A 337 32.14 26.24 35.15
C LEU A 337 31.46 24.99 34.58
N LEU A 338 32.18 24.10 33.92
CA LEU A 338 31.69 22.79 33.53
C LEU A 338 31.86 21.81 34.70
N VAL A 339 30.77 21.32 35.28
CA VAL A 339 30.81 20.45 36.45
C VAL A 339 31.07 19.01 36.10
N LYS A 340 30.33 18.49 35.08
CA LYS A 340 30.45 17.14 34.54
C LYS A 340 29.78 17.03 33.19
N VAL A 341 30.12 15.96 32.47
CA VAL A 341 29.47 15.57 31.18
C VAL A 341 29.10 14.10 31.29
N GLU A 342 27.85 13.77 30.98
CA GLU A 342 27.33 12.40 31.00
C GLU A 342 26.85 11.99 29.61
N ASP A 343 26.99 10.72 29.28
CA ASP A 343 26.35 10.17 28.10
C ASP A 343 24.83 10.13 28.32
N TYR A 344 24.08 10.63 27.35
CA TYR A 344 22.64 10.77 27.49
C TYR A 344 21.95 10.47 26.15
N VAL A 345 21.00 9.53 26.20
CA VAL A 345 20.17 9.18 25.04
C VAL A 345 18.93 10.07 25.02
N HIS A 346 18.67 10.74 23.90
CA HIS A 346 17.52 11.62 23.79
C HIS A 346 16.96 11.65 22.37
N GLN A 347 15.68 12.05 22.27
CA GLN A 347 14.98 12.18 21.01
C GLN A 347 15.32 13.53 20.35
N VAL A 348 15.79 13.48 19.09
CA VAL A 348 16.15 14.68 18.31
C VAL A 348 15.26 14.77 17.09
N GLY A 349 14.62 15.92 16.91
CA GLY A 349 13.78 16.19 15.75
C GLY A 349 14.57 16.36 14.46
N HIS A 350 14.14 15.69 13.40
CA HIS A 350 14.75 15.72 12.07
C HIS A 350 13.73 16.08 11.00
N CYS A 351 14.17 16.83 10.00
CA CYS A 351 13.37 17.11 8.82
C CYS A 351 13.02 15.80 8.08
N TYR A 352 11.74 15.56 7.86
CA TYR A 352 11.27 14.34 7.17
C TYR A 352 11.82 14.19 5.74
N ARG A 353 12.19 15.29 5.07
CA ARG A 353 12.71 15.31 3.70
C ARG A 353 14.22 15.12 3.61
N CYS A 354 14.99 15.98 4.29
CA CYS A 354 16.45 16.01 4.13
C CYS A 354 17.20 15.34 5.28
N LYS A 355 16.51 14.86 6.32
CA LYS A 355 17.07 14.19 7.49
C LYS A 355 18.00 15.06 8.34
N THR A 356 18.06 16.37 8.09
CA THR A 356 18.83 17.32 8.90
C THR A 356 18.12 17.57 10.22
N VAL A 357 18.88 17.71 11.31
CA VAL A 357 18.37 18.13 12.62
C VAL A 357 17.72 19.51 12.47
N ILE A 358 16.48 19.64 12.91
CA ILE A 358 15.72 20.90 12.88
C ILE A 358 16.19 21.88 13.94
N GLU A 359 15.80 23.15 13.80
CA GLU A 359 16.06 24.20 14.78
C GLU A 359 14.75 24.91 15.12
N PRO A 360 14.34 25.01 16.40
CA PRO A 360 13.31 25.91 16.82
C PRO A 360 13.73 27.36 16.50
N HIS A 361 12.87 28.12 15.84
CA HIS A 361 13.19 29.44 15.31
C HIS A 361 12.00 30.39 15.39
N LEU A 362 12.20 31.55 15.98
CA LEU A 362 11.18 32.60 16.06
C LEU A 362 11.04 33.33 14.74
N SER A 363 9.82 33.35 14.20
CA SER A 363 9.53 34.07 12.96
C SER A 363 8.04 34.34 12.78
N TRP A 364 7.72 35.35 11.97
CA TRP A 364 6.35 35.64 11.54
C TRP A 364 5.88 34.57 10.58
N GLN A 365 4.77 33.86 10.97
CA GLN A 365 4.21 32.79 10.16
C GLN A 365 2.69 32.91 10.07
N TRP A 366 2.11 32.30 9.03
CA TRP A 366 0.67 32.17 8.87
C TRP A 366 0.19 30.84 9.43
N PHE A 367 -0.91 30.89 10.18
CA PHE A 367 -1.50 29.73 10.86
C PHE A 367 -2.97 29.59 10.54
N VAL A 368 -3.47 28.34 10.55
CA VAL A 368 -4.90 28.00 10.57
C VAL A 368 -5.29 27.53 11.97
N ARG A 369 -6.36 28.11 12.53
CA ARG A 369 -6.99 27.62 13.77
C ARG A 369 -7.69 26.32 13.49
N MET A 370 -7.14 25.22 13.99
CA MET A 370 -7.60 23.88 13.62
C MET A 370 -8.75 23.38 14.51
N ALA A 371 -8.80 23.73 15.77
CA ALA A 371 -9.78 23.20 16.70
C ALA A 371 -11.25 23.38 16.26
N PRO A 372 -11.70 24.53 15.70
CA PRO A 372 -13.06 24.68 15.20
C PRO A 372 -13.38 23.76 14.00
N LEU A 373 -12.38 23.52 13.13
CA LEU A 373 -12.52 22.67 11.94
C LEU A 373 -12.51 21.17 12.31
N ALA A 374 -11.73 20.80 13.33
CA ALA A 374 -11.59 19.43 13.78
C ALA A 374 -12.87 18.86 14.41
N LYS A 375 -13.68 19.70 15.08
CA LYS A 375 -14.88 19.26 15.80
C LYS A 375 -15.85 18.48 14.92
N GLU A 376 -16.24 19.02 13.79
CA GLU A 376 -17.15 18.36 12.87
C GLU A 376 -16.48 17.19 12.14
N ALA A 377 -15.17 17.30 11.86
CA ALA A 377 -14.40 16.23 11.23
C ALA A 377 -14.27 14.99 12.15
N ILE A 378 -14.20 15.18 13.46
CA ILE A 378 -14.25 14.10 14.45
C ILE A 378 -15.64 13.45 14.42
N ARG A 379 -16.71 14.24 14.50
CA ARG A 379 -18.09 13.77 14.58
C ARG A 379 -18.45 12.83 13.41
N VAL A 380 -18.15 13.21 12.16
CA VAL A 380 -18.52 12.42 10.98
C VAL A 380 -17.79 11.07 10.87
N VAL A 381 -16.71 10.89 11.62
CA VAL A 381 -16.02 9.59 11.73
C VAL A 381 -16.56 8.81 12.93
N GLU A 382 -16.86 9.47 14.05
CA GLU A 382 -17.46 8.83 15.22
C GLU A 382 -18.85 8.23 14.95
N ASP A 383 -19.69 8.95 14.19
CA ASP A 383 -21.05 8.50 13.84
C ASP A 383 -21.08 7.53 12.65
N GLY A 384 -19.92 7.23 12.04
CA GLY A 384 -19.79 6.30 10.93
C GLY A 384 -20.24 6.85 9.57
N THR A 385 -20.48 8.15 9.45
CA THR A 385 -20.76 8.82 8.17
C THR A 385 -19.56 8.68 7.22
N ILE A 386 -18.35 8.77 7.75
CA ILE A 386 -17.11 8.39 7.06
C ILE A 386 -16.55 7.13 7.73
N GLN A 387 -16.26 6.10 6.93
CA GLN A 387 -15.77 4.82 7.42
C GLN A 387 -14.32 4.57 6.99
N PHE A 388 -13.46 4.26 7.96
CA PHE A 388 -12.11 3.77 7.67
C PHE A 388 -12.13 2.26 7.44
N ILE A 389 -11.42 1.80 6.41
CA ILE A 389 -11.29 0.40 6.05
C ILE A 389 -9.81 0.03 5.94
N PRO A 390 -9.29 -0.83 6.83
CA PRO A 390 -9.96 -1.41 8.00
C PRO A 390 -10.19 -0.39 9.14
N ALA A 391 -11.22 -0.63 9.95
CA ALA A 391 -11.72 0.30 10.98
C ALA A 391 -10.71 0.67 12.08
N ASN A 392 -9.67 -0.14 12.29
CA ASN A 392 -8.64 0.14 13.30
C ASN A 392 -7.87 1.45 13.05
N TRP A 393 -7.79 1.93 11.79
CA TRP A 393 -7.13 3.18 11.45
C TRP A 393 -7.86 4.43 11.93
N ALA A 394 -9.15 4.32 12.25
CA ALA A 394 -9.90 5.40 12.90
C ALA A 394 -9.29 5.78 14.26
N LYS A 395 -8.66 4.82 14.99
CA LYS A 395 -7.98 5.12 16.27
C LYS A 395 -6.83 6.10 16.06
N SER A 396 -5.98 5.86 15.08
CA SER A 396 -4.87 6.76 14.75
C SER A 396 -5.37 8.14 14.30
N TYR A 397 -6.47 8.18 13.54
CA TYR A 397 -7.13 9.44 13.17
C TYR A 397 -7.55 10.22 14.42
N PHE A 398 -8.24 9.60 15.38
CA PHE A 398 -8.71 10.25 16.60
C PHE A 398 -7.58 10.71 17.51
N GLU A 399 -6.51 9.91 17.68
CA GLU A 399 -5.35 10.29 18.48
C GLU A 399 -4.75 11.63 18.06
N TRP A 400 -4.69 11.88 16.75
CA TRP A 400 -4.21 13.14 16.19
C TRP A 400 -5.27 14.25 16.28
N MET A 401 -6.52 13.95 15.98
CA MET A 401 -7.57 14.96 15.90
C MET A 401 -7.94 15.55 17.26
N TYR A 402 -7.92 14.76 18.34
CA TYR A 402 -8.17 15.26 19.70
C TYR A 402 -7.02 16.13 20.25
N LYS A 403 -5.80 15.96 19.72
CA LYS A 403 -4.61 16.71 20.15
C LYS A 403 -4.16 17.70 19.08
N ILE A 404 -5.05 18.10 18.18
CA ILE A 404 -4.68 18.93 17.03
C ILE A 404 -4.25 20.33 17.49
N HIS A 405 -3.10 20.78 17.01
CA HIS A 405 -2.59 22.14 17.18
C HIS A 405 -2.85 22.98 15.93
N ASP A 406 -2.74 24.31 16.08
CA ASP A 406 -2.85 25.23 14.94
C ASP A 406 -1.78 24.92 13.90
N TRP A 407 -2.17 24.97 12.66
CA TRP A 407 -1.36 24.54 11.54
C TRP A 407 -0.59 25.69 10.92
N CYS A 408 0.74 25.69 11.01
CA CYS A 408 1.60 26.62 10.29
C CYS A 408 1.57 26.30 8.78
N ILE A 409 1.04 27.24 7.98
CA ILE A 409 0.80 27.03 6.54
C ILE A 409 1.78 27.77 5.63
N SER A 410 2.63 28.65 6.11
CA SER A 410 3.61 29.39 5.31
C SER A 410 4.91 28.60 5.16
N ARG A 411 5.51 28.69 3.96
CA ARG A 411 6.79 28.05 3.62
C ARG A 411 7.66 29.04 2.86
N GLN A 412 8.93 29.18 3.28
CA GLN A 412 9.94 30.07 2.67
C GLN A 412 10.54 29.41 1.42
N LEU A 413 9.66 29.06 0.48
CA LEU A 413 9.97 28.43 -0.80
C LEU A 413 9.51 29.32 -1.96
N TRP A 414 9.97 29.01 -3.17
CA TRP A 414 9.51 29.73 -4.36
C TRP A 414 8.49 28.95 -5.18
N TRP A 415 8.56 27.62 -5.15
CA TRP A 415 7.64 26.74 -5.84
C TRP A 415 6.43 26.37 -4.97
N GLY A 416 5.25 26.81 -5.37
CA GLY A 416 3.98 26.60 -4.69
C GLY A 416 3.01 27.78 -4.87
N HIS A 417 1.86 27.68 -4.21
CA HIS A 417 0.86 28.76 -4.21
C HIS A 417 1.33 29.92 -3.35
N ARG A 418 1.63 31.04 -3.98
CA ARG A 418 2.06 32.24 -3.25
C ARG A 418 0.92 32.77 -2.38
N ILE A 419 1.23 33.11 -1.13
CA ILE A 419 0.25 33.60 -0.16
C ILE A 419 -0.42 34.88 -0.69
N PRO A 420 -1.79 34.96 -0.72
CA PRO A 420 -2.51 36.10 -1.28
C PRO A 420 -2.67 37.23 -0.25
N ALA A 421 -1.55 37.67 0.29
CA ALA A 421 -1.45 38.77 1.25
C ALA A 421 -0.45 39.81 0.75
N TRP A 422 -0.76 41.08 0.93
CA TRP A 422 0.06 42.23 0.50
C TRP A 422 0.33 43.18 1.67
N TYR A 423 1.57 43.60 1.81
CA TYR A 423 2.04 44.49 2.86
C TYR A 423 2.13 45.91 2.31
N CYS A 424 1.37 46.86 2.88
CA CYS A 424 1.44 48.25 2.54
C CYS A 424 2.72 48.87 3.10
N LYS A 425 3.61 49.33 2.23
CA LYS A 425 4.86 49.96 2.67
C LYS A 425 4.64 51.30 3.39
N SER A 426 3.49 51.95 3.16
CA SER A 426 3.21 53.26 3.75
C SER A 426 2.67 53.19 5.17
N CYS A 427 1.84 52.19 5.51
CA CYS A 427 1.19 52.13 6.81
C CYS A 427 1.32 50.76 7.54
N GLY A 428 2.00 49.77 6.92
CA GLY A 428 2.20 48.45 7.50
C GLY A 428 0.97 47.53 7.46
N GLU A 429 -0.16 47.99 6.90
CA GLU A 429 -1.39 47.21 6.82
C GLU A 429 -1.19 45.96 5.96
N ILE A 430 -1.77 44.83 6.40
CA ILE A 430 -1.79 43.54 5.67
C ILE A 430 -3.13 43.44 4.94
N VAL A 431 -3.10 43.43 3.63
CA VAL A 431 -4.29 43.30 2.78
C VAL A 431 -4.35 41.89 2.22
N VAL A 432 -5.35 41.11 2.63
CA VAL A 432 -5.61 39.76 2.09
C VAL A 432 -6.72 39.86 1.04
N ALA A 433 -6.45 39.43 -0.19
CA ALA A 433 -7.37 39.57 -1.31
C ALA A 433 -7.24 38.42 -2.32
N MET A 434 -8.26 38.25 -3.17
CA MET A 434 -8.24 37.26 -4.26
C MET A 434 -7.21 37.59 -5.34
N GLU A 435 -7.09 38.86 -5.66
CA GLU A 435 -6.19 39.41 -6.67
C GLU A 435 -5.39 40.58 -6.05
N ALA A 436 -4.31 40.99 -6.74
CA ALA A 436 -3.45 42.05 -6.27
C ALA A 436 -4.25 43.37 -6.13
N PRO A 437 -4.34 43.99 -4.92
CA PRO A 437 -5.09 45.22 -4.73
C PRO A 437 -4.37 46.41 -5.40
N ALA A 438 -5.14 47.32 -6.01
CA ALA A 438 -4.60 48.50 -6.67
C ALA A 438 -4.05 49.54 -5.67
N ALA A 439 -4.59 49.55 -4.44
CA ALA A 439 -4.19 50.44 -3.36
C ALA A 439 -4.57 49.85 -1.99
N CYS A 440 -3.89 50.28 -0.97
CA CYS A 440 -4.19 49.93 0.41
C CYS A 440 -5.57 50.48 0.83
N PRO A 441 -6.50 49.64 1.33
CA PRO A 441 -7.84 50.10 1.72
C PRO A 441 -7.80 51.03 2.94
N LYS A 442 -6.73 50.98 3.75
CA LYS A 442 -6.60 51.82 4.96
C LYS A 442 -6.04 53.21 4.72
N CYS A 443 -5.01 53.30 3.87
CA CYS A 443 -4.31 54.59 3.68
C CYS A 443 -4.26 55.08 2.23
N GLY A 444 -4.79 54.31 1.26
CA GLY A 444 -4.72 54.68 -0.16
C GLY A 444 -3.35 54.45 -0.81
N GLY A 445 -2.33 54.01 -0.06
CA GLY A 445 -0.98 53.80 -0.56
C GLY A 445 -0.94 52.74 -1.65
N ARG A 446 -0.18 53.01 -2.76
CA ARG A 446 -0.10 52.10 -3.92
C ARG A 446 1.09 51.16 -3.89
N GLU A 447 2.02 51.33 -2.95
CA GLU A 447 3.16 50.45 -2.80
C GLU A 447 2.80 49.26 -1.90
N LEU A 448 2.35 48.18 -2.55
CA LEU A 448 1.95 46.93 -1.91
C LEU A 448 2.92 45.82 -2.35
N ALA A 449 3.57 45.18 -1.40
CA ALA A 449 4.45 44.02 -1.64
C ALA A 449 3.71 42.75 -1.27
N GLN A 450 3.57 41.84 -2.22
CA GLN A 450 3.00 40.51 -1.93
C GLN A 450 3.93 39.70 -1.04
N ASP A 451 3.37 38.93 -0.12
CA ASP A 451 4.09 37.97 0.70
C ASP A 451 4.97 37.07 -0.18
N GLU A 452 6.22 36.83 0.26
CA GLU A 452 7.16 36.04 -0.53
C GLU A 452 7.00 34.53 -0.31
N ASP A 453 6.36 34.15 0.78
CA ASP A 453 6.14 32.76 1.15
C ASP A 453 5.07 32.11 0.26
N VAL A 454 5.14 30.81 0.18
CA VAL A 454 4.11 29.98 -0.47
C VAL A 454 3.38 29.16 0.61
N LEU A 455 2.19 28.68 0.27
CA LEU A 455 1.42 27.80 1.13
C LEU A 455 2.05 26.40 1.20
N ASP A 456 1.88 25.75 2.33
CA ASP A 456 2.13 24.31 2.50
C ASP A 456 1.39 23.52 1.40
N THR A 457 2.04 22.51 0.80
CA THR A 457 1.43 21.69 -0.25
C THR A 457 0.13 21.03 0.21
N TRP A 458 0.05 20.67 1.50
CA TRP A 458 -1.13 20.05 2.08
C TRP A 458 -2.35 20.99 2.14
N PHE A 459 -2.14 22.30 2.10
CA PHE A 459 -3.24 23.27 2.05
C PHE A 459 -4.01 23.18 0.73
N SER A 460 -3.32 23.09 -0.37
CA SER A 460 -3.95 22.85 -1.67
C SER A 460 -4.46 21.41 -1.80
N SER A 461 -3.67 20.42 -1.40
CA SER A 461 -4.04 19.00 -1.52
C SER A 461 -5.30 18.65 -0.70
N ALA A 462 -5.59 19.39 0.38
CA ALA A 462 -6.81 19.25 1.18
C ALA A 462 -8.09 19.59 0.40
N LEU A 463 -7.99 20.34 -0.70
CA LEU A 463 -9.13 20.75 -1.53
C LEU A 463 -9.40 19.76 -2.67
N TRP A 464 -8.58 18.69 -2.80
CA TRP A 464 -8.57 17.81 -3.95
C TRP A 464 -9.93 17.20 -4.30
N PRO A 465 -10.76 16.71 -3.36
CA PRO A 465 -12.03 16.06 -3.68
C PRO A 465 -13.05 16.98 -4.35
N PHE A 466 -13.06 18.27 -4.06
CA PHE A 466 -14.02 19.24 -4.58
C PHE A 466 -13.40 20.28 -5.51
N GLY A 467 -12.16 20.70 -5.26
CA GLY A 467 -11.45 21.63 -6.12
C GLY A 467 -11.17 21.07 -7.52
N THR A 468 -10.92 19.76 -7.64
CA THR A 468 -10.76 19.09 -8.94
C THR A 468 -12.06 19.06 -9.76
N LEU A 469 -13.20 19.10 -9.11
CA LEU A 469 -14.53 19.11 -9.71
C LEU A 469 -15.01 20.53 -10.06
N GLY A 470 -14.16 21.56 -9.82
CA GLY A 470 -14.37 22.93 -10.25
C GLY A 470 -14.85 23.90 -9.16
N TRP A 471 -14.97 23.47 -7.90
CA TRP A 471 -15.26 24.41 -6.81
C TRP A 471 -14.24 25.59 -6.82
N PRO A 472 -14.63 26.86 -6.59
CA PRO A 472 -15.88 27.32 -5.98
C PRO A 472 -17.09 27.43 -6.91
N GLU A 473 -16.93 27.14 -8.18
CA GLU A 473 -18.05 27.20 -9.12
C GLU A 473 -18.98 25.98 -8.95
N GLU A 474 -20.28 26.19 -9.13
CA GLU A 474 -21.27 25.11 -9.10
C GLU A 474 -21.32 24.33 -10.43
N THR A 475 -20.22 23.61 -10.74
CA THR A 475 -20.10 22.87 -11.99
C THR A 475 -21.05 21.65 -12.01
N ALA A 476 -21.33 21.13 -13.20
CA ALA A 476 -22.09 19.90 -13.37
C ALA A 476 -21.34 18.67 -12.78
N ASP A 477 -20.03 18.66 -12.89
CA ASP A 477 -19.17 17.61 -12.31
C ASP A 477 -19.25 17.62 -10.78
N LEU A 478 -19.16 18.80 -10.14
CA LEU A 478 -19.29 18.91 -8.68
C LEU A 478 -20.65 18.44 -8.20
N LYS A 479 -21.73 18.89 -8.84
CA LYS A 479 -23.11 18.48 -8.48
C LYS A 479 -23.35 16.98 -8.65
N MET A 480 -22.69 16.35 -9.61
CA MET A 480 -22.89 14.94 -9.90
C MET A 480 -22.02 14.03 -9.05
N PHE A 481 -20.72 14.35 -8.86
CA PHE A 481 -19.74 13.40 -8.32
C PHE A 481 -19.31 13.70 -6.88
N TYR A 482 -19.66 14.86 -6.33
CA TYR A 482 -19.44 15.16 -4.91
C TYR A 482 -20.70 14.91 -4.08
N PRO A 483 -20.62 14.39 -2.85
CA PRO A 483 -19.45 13.74 -2.21
C PRO A 483 -18.93 12.54 -3.02
N THR A 484 -17.62 12.29 -2.94
CA THR A 484 -17.03 11.10 -3.56
C THR A 484 -17.32 9.84 -2.72
N ASP A 485 -17.19 8.65 -3.31
CA ASP A 485 -17.57 7.40 -2.64
C ASP A 485 -16.36 6.75 -1.98
N LEU A 486 -15.20 6.78 -2.64
CA LEU A 486 -13.98 6.10 -2.20
C LEU A 486 -12.77 7.01 -2.23
N MET A 487 -12.02 7.01 -1.15
CA MET A 487 -10.68 7.56 -1.05
C MET A 487 -9.73 6.43 -0.63
N ALA A 488 -8.67 6.18 -1.40
CA ALA A 488 -7.68 5.16 -1.08
C ALA A 488 -6.29 5.76 -0.91
N THR A 489 -5.61 5.43 0.18
CA THR A 489 -4.26 5.93 0.46
C THR A 489 -3.51 5.03 1.44
N ALA A 490 -2.21 5.31 1.67
CA ALA A 490 -1.43 4.66 2.72
C ALA A 490 -1.64 5.35 4.09
N PHE A 491 -1.37 4.62 5.16
CA PHE A 491 -1.64 5.07 6.53
C PHE A 491 -0.78 6.28 6.96
N ASP A 492 0.39 6.46 6.37
CA ASP A 492 1.35 7.50 6.74
C ASP A 492 0.90 8.93 6.36
N ILE A 493 -0.16 9.07 5.56
CA ILE A 493 -0.74 10.37 5.21
C ILE A 493 -2.19 10.55 5.68
N ILE A 494 -2.69 9.74 6.62
CA ILE A 494 -4.03 9.90 7.20
C ILE A 494 -4.20 11.31 7.75
N PHE A 495 -3.29 11.76 8.59
CA PHE A 495 -3.37 13.09 9.20
C PHE A 495 -2.98 14.21 8.23
N PHE A 496 -1.94 13.99 7.43
CA PHE A 496 -1.47 14.98 6.46
C PHE A 496 -2.52 15.34 5.41
N TRP A 497 -3.30 14.35 4.96
CA TRP A 497 -4.17 14.52 3.81
C TRP A 497 -5.64 14.18 4.12
N VAL A 498 -5.94 12.97 4.61
CA VAL A 498 -7.32 12.53 4.85
C VAL A 498 -8.05 13.46 5.82
N ALA A 499 -7.47 13.72 6.99
CA ALA A 499 -8.06 14.59 8.01
C ALA A 499 -8.29 16.02 7.48
N ARG A 500 -7.31 16.54 6.73
CA ARG A 500 -7.41 17.89 6.16
C ARG A 500 -8.46 17.97 5.06
N MET A 501 -8.60 16.94 4.22
CA MET A 501 -9.69 16.88 3.24
C MET A 501 -11.07 16.85 3.91
N ILE A 502 -11.23 16.11 5.01
CA ILE A 502 -12.48 16.06 5.77
C ILE A 502 -12.83 17.45 6.33
N MET A 503 -11.87 18.10 7.00
CA MET A 503 -12.07 19.43 7.56
C MET A 503 -12.43 20.48 6.50
N MET A 504 -11.67 20.52 5.39
CA MET A 504 -11.91 21.50 4.33
C MET A 504 -13.17 21.20 3.52
N GLY A 505 -13.48 19.91 3.27
CA GLY A 505 -14.73 19.51 2.62
C GLY A 505 -15.94 19.99 3.41
N LEU A 506 -16.03 19.61 4.69
CA LEU A 506 -17.12 20.04 5.57
C LEU A 506 -17.23 21.57 5.66
N LYS A 507 -16.10 22.28 5.76
CA LYS A 507 -16.08 23.73 5.89
C LYS A 507 -16.58 24.45 4.64
N PHE A 508 -16.19 24.03 3.45
CA PHE A 508 -16.41 24.77 2.21
C PHE A 508 -17.56 24.27 1.36
N THR A 509 -17.98 23.03 1.54
CA THR A 509 -19.13 22.46 0.80
C THR A 509 -20.31 22.13 1.70
N GLY A 510 -20.13 22.08 3.01
CA GLY A 510 -21.16 21.63 3.97
C GLY A 510 -21.36 20.12 3.98
N GLU A 511 -20.63 19.37 3.16
CA GLU A 511 -20.76 17.92 3.01
C GLU A 511 -19.43 17.19 3.22
N ILE A 512 -19.50 15.88 3.53
CA ILE A 512 -18.31 15.04 3.63
C ILE A 512 -17.60 14.93 2.27
N PRO A 513 -16.26 14.87 2.23
CA PRO A 513 -15.54 14.76 0.95
C PRO A 513 -15.59 13.36 0.33
N PHE A 514 -15.76 12.32 1.14
CA PHE A 514 -15.83 10.91 0.73
C PHE A 514 -16.51 10.07 1.82
N ARG A 515 -17.07 8.91 1.42
CA ARG A 515 -17.75 7.98 2.33
C ARG A 515 -16.81 6.96 2.95
N HIS A 516 -15.98 6.33 2.13
CA HIS A 516 -15.04 5.29 2.55
C HIS A 516 -13.60 5.75 2.39
N VAL A 517 -12.80 5.49 3.42
CA VAL A 517 -11.35 5.71 3.44
C VAL A 517 -10.66 4.36 3.50
N PHE A 518 -10.23 3.85 2.35
CA PHE A 518 -9.50 2.60 2.27
C PHE A 518 -8.01 2.84 2.50
N ILE A 519 -7.46 2.21 3.54
CA ILE A 519 -6.05 2.32 3.91
C ILE A 519 -5.30 1.07 3.46
N ASN A 520 -4.45 1.22 2.46
CA ASN A 520 -3.56 0.16 2.00
C ASN A 520 -2.26 0.13 2.81
N GLY A 521 -1.67 -1.07 2.93
CA GLY A 521 -0.33 -1.25 3.48
C GLY A 521 0.77 -0.68 2.58
N LEU A 522 2.00 -0.63 3.09
CA LEU A 522 3.17 -0.23 2.31
C LEU A 522 3.76 -1.42 1.56
N VAL A 523 4.32 -1.17 0.39
CA VAL A 523 5.08 -2.19 -0.34
C VAL A 523 6.50 -2.22 0.18
N ARG A 524 6.94 -3.40 0.63
CA ARG A 524 8.28 -3.71 1.13
C ARG A 524 9.02 -4.63 0.17
N ASP A 525 10.34 -4.61 0.23
CA ASP A 525 11.17 -5.56 -0.52
C ASP A 525 11.02 -7.00 0.05
N PHE A 526 11.61 -7.97 -0.63
CA PHE A 526 11.59 -9.39 -0.23
C PHE A 526 12.21 -9.64 1.16
N ARG A 527 13.02 -8.69 1.68
CA ARG A 527 13.58 -8.69 3.04
C ARG A 527 12.71 -7.93 4.04
N ARG A 528 11.49 -7.55 3.66
CA ARG A 528 10.54 -6.75 4.45
C ARG A 528 11.02 -5.35 4.82
N ARG A 529 12.04 -4.80 4.13
CA ARG A 529 12.51 -3.42 4.35
C ARG A 529 11.65 -2.45 3.53
N LYS A 530 11.44 -1.24 4.06
CA LYS A 530 10.76 -0.17 3.32
C LYS A 530 11.54 0.16 2.06
N MET A 531 10.85 0.22 0.91
CA MET A 531 11.47 0.66 -0.33
C MET A 531 11.73 2.16 -0.30
N SER A 532 12.97 2.57 -0.51
CA SER A 532 13.36 3.97 -0.59
C SER A 532 14.50 4.19 -1.59
N LYS A 533 14.57 5.41 -2.16
CA LYS A 533 15.67 5.78 -3.09
C LYS A 533 17.02 5.74 -2.40
N SER A 534 17.08 6.06 -1.11
CA SER A 534 18.31 6.04 -0.31
C SER A 534 18.87 4.63 -0.07
N GLU A 535 17.99 3.62 -0.02
CA GLU A 535 18.36 2.21 0.15
C GLU A 535 18.67 1.51 -1.18
N GLY A 536 18.38 2.15 -2.31
CA GLY A 536 18.60 1.57 -3.64
C GLY A 536 17.73 0.33 -3.95
N ASN A 537 16.67 0.09 -3.17
CA ASN A 537 15.79 -1.08 -3.28
C ASN A 537 14.43 -0.77 -3.94
N ILE A 538 14.31 0.38 -4.60
CA ILE A 538 13.10 0.73 -5.35
C ILE A 538 13.00 -0.11 -6.61
N ILE A 539 11.83 -0.72 -6.80
CA ILE A 539 11.48 -1.44 -8.02
C ILE A 539 10.58 -0.54 -8.86
N ASP A 540 10.99 -0.28 -10.10
CA ASP A 540 10.16 0.44 -11.08
C ASP A 540 9.05 -0.47 -11.60
N PRO A 541 7.77 -0.06 -11.50
CA PRO A 541 6.65 -0.83 -12.03
C PRO A 541 6.79 -1.14 -13.53
N LEU A 542 7.37 -0.25 -14.31
CA LEU A 542 7.54 -0.47 -15.75
C LEU A 542 8.47 -1.65 -16.05
N LEU A 543 9.54 -1.84 -15.28
CA LEU A 543 10.41 -3.00 -15.42
C LEU A 543 9.66 -4.31 -15.15
N MET A 544 8.73 -4.29 -14.18
CA MET A 544 7.91 -5.46 -13.87
C MET A 544 6.86 -5.71 -14.96
N ILE A 545 6.27 -4.65 -15.50
CA ILE A 545 5.34 -4.72 -16.64
C ILE A 545 6.05 -5.30 -17.86
N ASP A 546 7.23 -4.80 -18.20
CA ASP A 546 8.00 -5.30 -19.36
C ASP A 546 8.36 -6.80 -19.23
N LYS A 547 8.62 -7.27 -17.98
CA LYS A 547 9.03 -8.65 -17.71
C LYS A 547 7.85 -9.62 -17.57
N TYR A 548 6.78 -9.20 -16.91
CA TYR A 548 5.67 -10.09 -16.53
C TYR A 548 4.33 -9.75 -17.18
N GLY A 549 4.19 -8.56 -17.74
CA GLY A 549 2.92 -7.99 -18.23
C GLY A 549 2.12 -7.28 -17.13
N THR A 550 1.30 -6.33 -17.58
CA THR A 550 0.49 -5.48 -16.69
C THR A 550 -0.53 -6.29 -15.89
N ASP A 551 -1.20 -7.25 -16.50
CA ASP A 551 -2.23 -8.06 -15.84
C ASP A 551 -1.65 -8.92 -14.71
N ALA A 552 -0.46 -9.50 -14.91
CA ALA A 552 0.22 -10.26 -13.87
C ALA A 552 0.63 -9.38 -12.68
N LEU A 553 1.12 -8.16 -12.95
CA LEU A 553 1.43 -7.19 -11.92
C LEU A 553 0.17 -6.77 -11.14
N ARG A 554 -0.90 -6.39 -11.82
CA ARG A 554 -2.16 -5.96 -11.20
C ARG A 554 -2.76 -7.05 -10.33
N PHE A 555 -2.79 -8.27 -10.83
CA PHE A 555 -3.29 -9.41 -10.05
C PHE A 555 -2.41 -9.71 -8.83
N THR A 556 -1.09 -9.58 -8.96
CA THR A 556 -0.16 -9.69 -7.81
C THR A 556 -0.49 -8.66 -6.74
N MET A 557 -0.73 -7.40 -7.14
CA MET A 557 -1.11 -6.34 -6.19
C MET A 557 -2.41 -6.69 -5.45
N ALA A 558 -3.44 -7.14 -6.17
CA ALA A 558 -4.71 -7.52 -5.58
C ALA A 558 -4.59 -8.72 -4.63
N ALA A 559 -3.94 -9.80 -5.08
CA ALA A 559 -3.80 -11.05 -4.34
C ALA A 559 -2.92 -10.94 -3.07
N LEU A 560 -2.10 -9.88 -2.97
CA LEU A 560 -1.26 -9.62 -1.80
C LEU A 560 -1.80 -8.50 -0.91
N ALA A 561 -2.87 -7.81 -1.31
CA ALA A 561 -3.44 -6.67 -0.60
C ALA A 561 -4.32 -7.11 0.60
N ILE A 562 -3.68 -7.61 1.65
CA ILE A 562 -4.37 -7.93 2.91
C ILE A 562 -4.62 -6.60 3.65
N PRO A 563 -5.86 -6.28 4.05
CA PRO A 563 -6.18 -5.03 4.71
C PRO A 563 -5.35 -4.79 5.99
N GLY A 564 -4.75 -3.61 6.09
CA GLY A 564 -3.95 -3.21 7.25
C GLY A 564 -2.56 -3.85 7.36
N MET A 565 -2.13 -4.65 6.40
CA MET A 565 -0.81 -5.29 6.40
C MET A 565 0.08 -4.77 5.28
N ASP A 566 1.38 -4.65 5.58
CA ASP A 566 2.38 -4.35 4.57
C ASP A 566 2.57 -5.52 3.61
N LEU A 567 2.73 -5.22 2.33
CA LEU A 567 2.89 -6.18 1.25
C LEU A 567 4.37 -6.44 0.99
N SER A 568 4.81 -7.69 1.13
CA SER A 568 6.16 -8.12 0.73
C SER A 568 6.15 -8.61 -0.72
N LEU A 569 6.82 -7.86 -1.59
CA LEU A 569 6.84 -8.16 -3.02
C LEU A 569 7.90 -9.23 -3.34
N SER A 570 7.47 -10.27 -4.08
CA SER A 570 8.32 -11.33 -4.59
C SER A 570 8.15 -11.46 -6.11
N GLU A 571 9.25 -11.48 -6.84
CA GLU A 571 9.24 -11.74 -8.29
C GLU A 571 8.72 -13.15 -8.62
N GLU A 572 8.95 -14.13 -7.75
CA GLU A 572 8.45 -15.49 -7.91
C GLU A 572 6.91 -15.53 -7.93
N ARG A 573 6.24 -14.76 -7.08
CA ARG A 573 4.78 -14.65 -7.09
C ARG A 573 4.27 -14.01 -8.38
N MET A 574 4.94 -12.96 -8.87
CA MET A 574 4.59 -12.37 -10.17
C MET A 574 4.75 -13.36 -11.32
N ALA A 575 5.83 -14.16 -11.31
CA ALA A 575 6.02 -15.23 -12.28
C ALA A 575 4.90 -16.28 -12.22
N GLY A 576 4.43 -16.64 -11.01
CA GLY A 576 3.28 -17.50 -10.80
C GLY A 576 2.01 -16.95 -11.43
N TYR A 577 1.70 -15.66 -11.22
CA TYR A 577 0.53 -15.03 -11.83
C TYR A 577 0.69 -14.80 -13.34
N ARG A 578 1.92 -14.63 -13.84
CA ARG A 578 2.18 -14.69 -15.30
C ARG A 578 1.82 -16.07 -15.87
N ALA A 579 2.14 -17.16 -15.15
CA ALA A 579 1.71 -18.50 -15.54
C ALA A 579 0.18 -18.65 -15.52
N PHE A 580 -0.50 -17.99 -14.60
CA PHE A 580 -1.97 -17.93 -14.56
C PHE A 580 -2.56 -17.23 -15.77
N VAL A 581 -2.02 -16.08 -16.19
CA VAL A 581 -2.42 -15.41 -17.44
C VAL A 581 -2.27 -16.36 -18.63
N ASN A 582 -1.14 -17.08 -18.73
CA ASN A 582 -0.91 -18.07 -19.79
C ASN A 582 -1.90 -19.25 -19.72
N LYS A 583 -2.28 -19.70 -18.51
CA LYS A 583 -3.27 -20.75 -18.32
C LYS A 583 -4.63 -20.33 -18.85
N ILE A 584 -5.07 -19.10 -18.51
CA ILE A 584 -6.33 -18.50 -19.02
C ILE A 584 -6.28 -18.44 -20.54
N TRP A 585 -5.20 -17.93 -21.11
CA TRP A 585 -5.02 -17.82 -22.56
C TRP A 585 -5.16 -19.16 -23.28
N ASN A 586 -4.47 -20.19 -22.78
CA ASN A 586 -4.51 -21.51 -23.36
C ASN A 586 -5.87 -22.19 -23.21
N ALA A 587 -6.53 -22.03 -22.06
CA ALA A 587 -7.88 -22.52 -21.82
C ALA A 587 -8.88 -21.85 -22.78
N SER A 588 -8.79 -20.54 -22.94
CA SER A 588 -9.63 -19.76 -23.85
C SER A 588 -9.39 -20.15 -25.32
N ARG A 589 -8.13 -20.38 -25.69
CA ARG A 589 -7.78 -20.88 -27.02
C ARG A 589 -8.43 -22.23 -27.28
N PHE A 590 -8.39 -23.16 -26.31
CA PHE A 590 -9.09 -24.44 -26.43
C PHE A 590 -10.60 -24.24 -26.60
N VAL A 591 -11.23 -23.37 -25.81
CA VAL A 591 -12.66 -23.09 -25.94
C VAL A 591 -12.97 -22.56 -27.33
N LEU A 592 -12.29 -21.51 -27.78
CA LEU A 592 -12.50 -20.86 -29.09
C LEU A 592 -12.32 -21.80 -30.29
N MET A 593 -11.38 -22.77 -30.21
CA MET A 593 -11.19 -23.78 -31.20
C MET A 593 -12.36 -24.77 -31.30
N ASN A 594 -13.12 -24.96 -30.23
CA ASN A 594 -14.26 -25.86 -30.15
C ASN A 594 -15.61 -25.16 -30.26
N LEU A 595 -15.64 -23.85 -30.53
CA LEU A 595 -16.88 -23.10 -30.80
C LEU A 595 -17.19 -23.08 -32.31
N ASP A 596 -18.45 -23.21 -32.64
CA ASP A 596 -18.96 -22.94 -33.96
C ASP A 596 -19.11 -21.43 -34.22
N GLU A 597 -19.29 -21.00 -35.46
CA GLU A 597 -19.54 -19.58 -35.79
C GLU A 597 -20.77 -19.02 -35.05
N ARG A 598 -21.76 -19.87 -34.84
CA ARG A 598 -22.95 -19.54 -34.05
C ARG A 598 -23.05 -20.50 -32.88
N VAL A 599 -22.88 -19.95 -31.68
CA VAL A 599 -23.01 -20.73 -30.43
C VAL A 599 -24.47 -21.20 -30.32
N PRO A 600 -24.70 -22.50 -30.08
CA PRO A 600 -26.07 -23.04 -29.89
C PRO A 600 -26.74 -22.47 -28.64
N GLU A 601 -28.05 -22.65 -28.52
CA GLU A 601 -28.77 -22.35 -27.31
C GLU A 601 -28.60 -23.47 -26.27
N VAL A 602 -28.58 -23.12 -24.99
CA VAL A 602 -28.58 -24.10 -23.89
C VAL A 602 -29.95 -24.76 -23.80
N ARG A 603 -29.98 -26.09 -23.86
CA ARG A 603 -31.17 -26.88 -23.59
C ARG A 603 -31.04 -27.54 -22.23
N GLU A 604 -31.89 -27.14 -21.29
CA GLU A 604 -31.81 -27.60 -19.90
C GLU A 604 -31.90 -29.13 -19.75
N SER A 605 -32.67 -29.82 -20.63
CA SER A 605 -32.76 -31.27 -20.65
C SER A 605 -31.51 -32.02 -21.12
N GLU A 606 -30.57 -31.32 -21.75
CA GLU A 606 -29.33 -31.88 -22.29
C GLU A 606 -28.13 -31.55 -21.40
N LEU A 607 -28.32 -30.84 -20.29
CA LEU A 607 -27.26 -30.49 -19.37
C LEU A 607 -26.65 -31.74 -18.71
N THR A 608 -25.36 -31.90 -18.86
CA THR A 608 -24.60 -32.94 -18.17
C THR A 608 -24.35 -32.54 -16.70
N LEU A 609 -23.90 -33.46 -15.87
CA LEU A 609 -23.48 -33.15 -14.50
C LEU A 609 -22.41 -32.03 -14.49
N ALA A 610 -21.44 -32.08 -15.39
CA ALA A 610 -20.39 -31.09 -15.50
C ALA A 610 -20.96 -29.69 -15.84
N ASP A 611 -21.93 -29.63 -16.75
CA ASP A 611 -22.58 -28.37 -17.17
C ASP A 611 -23.41 -27.77 -16.01
N ARG A 612 -24.18 -28.59 -15.28
CA ARG A 612 -24.94 -28.14 -14.11
C ARG A 612 -23.99 -27.64 -13.00
N TRP A 613 -22.93 -28.40 -12.75
CA TRP A 613 -21.95 -28.04 -11.74
C TRP A 613 -21.24 -26.73 -12.03
N VAL A 614 -20.71 -26.52 -13.24
CA VAL A 614 -19.98 -25.29 -13.55
C VAL A 614 -20.88 -24.06 -13.49
N ARG A 615 -22.16 -24.17 -13.90
CA ARG A 615 -23.16 -23.10 -13.78
C ARG A 615 -23.44 -22.76 -12.32
N SER A 616 -23.61 -23.79 -11.48
CA SER A 616 -23.76 -23.62 -10.03
C SER A 616 -22.56 -22.92 -9.40
N ARG A 617 -21.35 -23.36 -9.74
CA ARG A 617 -20.11 -22.76 -9.22
C ARG A 617 -19.93 -21.32 -9.67
N LEU A 618 -20.28 -20.98 -10.91
CA LEU A 618 -20.26 -19.61 -11.41
C LEU A 618 -21.22 -18.70 -10.63
N ALA A 619 -22.40 -19.17 -10.28
CA ALA A 619 -23.34 -18.41 -9.45
C ALA A 619 -22.77 -18.17 -8.04
N GLU A 620 -22.20 -19.19 -7.41
CA GLU A 620 -21.58 -19.11 -6.09
C GLU A 620 -20.39 -18.16 -6.09
N ILE A 621 -19.42 -18.34 -7.01
CA ILE A 621 -18.21 -17.50 -7.09
C ILE A 621 -18.53 -16.04 -7.40
N THR A 622 -19.58 -15.77 -8.19
CA THR A 622 -20.05 -14.42 -8.47
C THR A 622 -20.50 -13.72 -7.19
N ALA A 623 -21.35 -14.39 -6.39
CA ALA A 623 -21.82 -13.85 -5.10
C ALA A 623 -20.66 -13.60 -4.13
N GLU A 624 -19.72 -14.54 -4.06
CA GLU A 624 -18.54 -14.43 -3.20
C GLU A 624 -17.61 -13.28 -3.63
N LEU A 625 -17.41 -13.08 -4.94
CA LEU A 625 -16.63 -11.97 -5.47
C LEU A 625 -17.30 -10.62 -5.20
N GLU A 626 -18.60 -10.51 -5.44
CA GLU A 626 -19.34 -9.28 -5.16
C GLU A 626 -19.23 -8.89 -3.69
N SER A 627 -19.46 -9.83 -2.76
CA SER A 627 -19.30 -9.57 -1.33
C SER A 627 -17.89 -9.13 -0.96
N ALA A 628 -16.87 -9.80 -1.48
CA ALA A 628 -15.47 -9.46 -1.20
C ALA A 628 -15.10 -8.07 -1.75
N LEU A 629 -15.58 -7.69 -2.95
CA LEU A 629 -15.34 -6.37 -3.54
C LEU A 629 -16.10 -5.25 -2.83
N GLU A 630 -17.32 -5.50 -2.35
CA GLU A 630 -18.09 -4.55 -1.55
C GLU A 630 -17.43 -4.25 -0.20
N GLU A 631 -16.75 -5.24 0.37
CA GLU A 631 -15.99 -5.12 1.62
C GLU A 631 -14.52 -4.71 1.40
N TYR A 632 -14.11 -4.41 0.16
CA TYR A 632 -12.71 -4.08 -0.21
C TYR A 632 -11.68 -5.18 0.14
N LYS A 633 -12.10 -6.44 0.17
CA LYS A 633 -11.26 -7.62 0.43
C LYS A 633 -10.64 -8.15 -0.87
N PHE A 634 -9.77 -7.37 -1.48
CA PHE A 634 -9.18 -7.67 -2.79
C PHE A 634 -8.45 -9.01 -2.84
N TYR A 635 -7.74 -9.37 -1.76
CA TYR A 635 -7.01 -10.62 -1.67
C TYR A 635 -7.94 -11.84 -1.71
N GLU A 636 -9.10 -11.79 -0.99
CA GLU A 636 -10.10 -12.86 -1.01
C GLU A 636 -10.72 -13.00 -2.41
N ALA A 637 -11.10 -11.88 -3.02
CA ALA A 637 -11.66 -11.88 -4.37
C ALA A 637 -10.68 -12.47 -5.39
N ALA A 638 -9.39 -12.07 -5.34
CA ALA A 638 -8.36 -12.58 -6.22
C ALA A 638 -8.09 -14.08 -5.99
N GLU A 639 -8.00 -14.55 -4.73
CA GLU A 639 -7.79 -15.96 -4.39
C GLU A 639 -8.94 -16.84 -4.89
N LYS A 640 -10.17 -16.43 -4.63
CA LYS A 640 -11.37 -17.17 -5.02
C LYS A 640 -11.46 -17.35 -6.54
N ILE A 641 -11.31 -16.25 -7.31
CA ILE A 641 -11.38 -16.35 -8.76
C ILE A 641 -10.19 -17.13 -9.35
N TYR A 642 -8.98 -16.99 -8.77
CA TYR A 642 -7.81 -17.77 -9.14
C TYR A 642 -8.08 -19.26 -8.96
N HIS A 643 -8.55 -19.67 -7.77
CA HIS A 643 -8.82 -21.07 -7.44
C HIS A 643 -9.87 -21.65 -8.37
N PHE A 644 -10.98 -20.94 -8.57
CA PHE A 644 -12.05 -21.39 -9.46
C PHE A 644 -11.55 -21.58 -10.90
N VAL A 645 -10.86 -20.58 -11.47
CA VAL A 645 -10.42 -20.65 -12.86
C VAL A 645 -9.36 -21.72 -13.07
N TRP A 646 -8.36 -21.78 -12.19
CA TRP A 646 -7.27 -22.74 -12.33
C TRP A 646 -7.70 -24.16 -12.02
N HIS A 647 -8.26 -24.39 -10.83
CA HIS A 647 -8.47 -25.72 -10.30
C HIS A 647 -9.84 -26.33 -10.59
N GLU A 648 -10.87 -25.51 -10.84
CA GLU A 648 -12.19 -26.03 -11.14
C GLU A 648 -12.49 -25.96 -12.65
N PHE A 649 -12.41 -24.80 -13.27
CA PHE A 649 -12.71 -24.64 -14.69
C PHE A 649 -11.68 -25.33 -15.58
N CYS A 650 -10.37 -25.02 -15.41
CA CYS A 650 -9.34 -25.57 -16.30
C CYS A 650 -9.01 -27.03 -16.04
N ASP A 651 -8.88 -27.44 -14.76
CA ASP A 651 -8.40 -28.78 -14.43
C ASP A 651 -9.53 -29.83 -14.41
N TRP A 652 -10.80 -29.39 -14.28
CA TRP A 652 -11.94 -30.31 -14.24
C TRP A 652 -12.93 -30.04 -15.37
N TYR A 653 -13.59 -28.87 -15.41
CA TYR A 653 -14.70 -28.67 -16.32
C TYR A 653 -14.30 -28.83 -17.79
N ILE A 654 -13.20 -28.21 -18.21
CA ILE A 654 -12.71 -28.34 -19.60
C ILE A 654 -12.47 -29.82 -19.96
N GLU A 655 -11.87 -30.60 -19.05
CA GLU A 655 -11.59 -32.02 -19.32
C GLU A 655 -12.89 -32.85 -19.39
N MET A 656 -13.87 -32.52 -18.57
CA MET A 656 -15.18 -33.18 -18.56
C MET A 656 -16.06 -32.81 -19.76
N ALA A 657 -15.87 -31.61 -20.31
CA ALA A 657 -16.60 -31.16 -21.50
C ALA A 657 -16.11 -31.84 -22.79
N LYS A 658 -14.88 -32.35 -22.84
CA LYS A 658 -14.29 -32.96 -24.07
C LYS A 658 -15.13 -34.07 -24.70
N PRO A 659 -15.68 -35.06 -23.96
CA PRO A 659 -16.55 -36.08 -24.54
C PRO A 659 -17.78 -35.50 -25.20
N GLY A 660 -18.45 -34.52 -24.56
CA GLY A 660 -19.63 -33.86 -25.11
C GLY A 660 -19.32 -33.06 -26.37
N LEU A 661 -18.20 -32.34 -26.39
CA LEU A 661 -17.71 -31.62 -27.58
C LEU A 661 -17.39 -32.56 -28.73
N GLN A 662 -16.73 -33.70 -28.47
CA GLN A 662 -16.43 -34.73 -29.45
C GLN A 662 -17.69 -35.39 -30.02
N ALA A 663 -18.71 -35.53 -29.20
CA ALA A 663 -20.02 -36.06 -29.61
C ALA A 663 -20.90 -35.01 -30.34
N GLY A 664 -20.44 -33.76 -30.45
CA GLY A 664 -21.19 -32.69 -31.12
C GLY A 664 -22.39 -32.18 -30.33
N ILE A 665 -22.35 -32.28 -28.96
CA ILE A 665 -23.45 -31.84 -28.10
C ILE A 665 -23.42 -30.30 -28.05
N GLY A 666 -24.40 -29.66 -28.73
CA GLY A 666 -24.50 -28.19 -28.79
C GLY A 666 -24.65 -27.51 -27.42
N THR A 667 -25.40 -28.13 -26.49
CA THR A 667 -25.59 -27.61 -25.15
C THR A 667 -24.29 -27.51 -24.37
N THR A 668 -23.40 -28.51 -24.42
CA THR A 668 -22.06 -28.45 -23.79
C THR A 668 -21.20 -27.33 -24.40
N GLN A 669 -21.28 -27.14 -25.71
CA GLN A 669 -20.57 -26.03 -26.41
C GLN A 669 -21.09 -24.66 -25.92
N ALA A 670 -22.40 -24.52 -25.79
CA ALA A 670 -23.03 -23.28 -25.31
C ALA A 670 -22.67 -22.97 -23.85
N VAL A 671 -22.67 -23.97 -22.97
CA VAL A 671 -22.30 -23.79 -21.56
C VAL A 671 -20.81 -23.44 -21.44
N LEU A 672 -19.94 -24.09 -22.24
CA LEU A 672 -18.50 -23.80 -22.26
C LEU A 672 -18.20 -22.35 -22.71
N ALA A 673 -18.89 -21.86 -23.75
CA ALA A 673 -18.77 -20.50 -24.22
C ALA A 673 -19.28 -19.49 -23.17
N GLY A 674 -20.45 -19.76 -22.59
CA GLY A 674 -21.03 -18.91 -21.54
C GLY A 674 -20.19 -18.88 -20.26
N ALA A 675 -19.60 -20.01 -19.89
CA ALA A 675 -18.70 -20.07 -18.73
C ALA A 675 -17.42 -19.26 -18.98
N LEU A 676 -16.86 -19.29 -20.19
CA LEU A 676 -15.69 -18.46 -20.52
C LEU A 676 -16.07 -16.97 -20.51
N ASP A 677 -17.17 -16.54 -21.13
CA ASP A 677 -17.65 -15.15 -21.10
C ASP A 677 -17.82 -14.68 -19.64
N HIS A 678 -18.48 -15.49 -18.80
CA HIS A 678 -18.70 -15.19 -17.40
C HIS A 678 -17.37 -15.00 -16.63
N ILE A 679 -16.42 -15.92 -16.78
CA ILE A 679 -15.08 -15.87 -16.17
C ILE A 679 -14.34 -14.61 -16.60
N LEU A 680 -14.36 -14.26 -17.89
CA LEU A 680 -13.68 -13.07 -18.40
C LEU A 680 -14.26 -11.79 -17.80
N ARG A 681 -15.58 -11.71 -17.62
CA ARG A 681 -16.26 -10.58 -16.95
C ARG A 681 -15.86 -10.48 -15.46
N LEU A 682 -15.77 -11.60 -14.72
CA LEU A 682 -15.32 -11.63 -13.34
C LEU A 682 -13.84 -11.22 -13.18
N LEU A 683 -12.98 -11.62 -14.12
CA LEU A 683 -11.54 -11.32 -14.11
C LEU A 683 -11.20 -9.91 -14.59
N HIS A 684 -12.04 -9.29 -15.42
CA HIS A 684 -11.71 -8.03 -16.10
C HIS A 684 -11.29 -6.89 -15.16
N PRO A 685 -11.89 -6.70 -13.98
CA PRO A 685 -11.42 -5.69 -13.03
C PRO A 685 -9.95 -5.87 -12.60
N PHE A 686 -9.49 -7.11 -12.51
CA PHE A 686 -8.14 -7.47 -12.07
C PHE A 686 -7.14 -7.51 -13.24
N MET A 687 -7.52 -8.14 -14.35
CA MET A 687 -6.69 -8.44 -15.52
C MET A 687 -7.33 -7.90 -16.80
N PRO A 688 -7.39 -6.57 -16.99
CA PRO A 688 -8.20 -5.97 -18.04
C PRO A 688 -7.73 -6.28 -19.47
N TYR A 689 -6.43 -6.46 -19.70
CA TYR A 689 -5.90 -6.60 -21.05
C TYR A 689 -6.11 -7.98 -21.66
N VAL A 690 -5.71 -9.02 -20.96
CA VAL A 690 -5.87 -10.41 -21.43
C VAL A 690 -7.34 -10.77 -21.59
N THR A 691 -8.19 -10.28 -20.67
CA THR A 691 -9.62 -10.56 -20.71
C THR A 691 -10.32 -9.83 -21.86
N GLU A 692 -9.97 -8.57 -22.12
CA GLU A 692 -10.49 -7.80 -23.26
C GLU A 692 -10.09 -8.46 -24.57
N GLU A 693 -8.81 -8.87 -24.72
CA GLU A 693 -8.33 -9.52 -25.94
C GLU A 693 -9.06 -10.84 -26.20
N ILE A 694 -9.15 -11.73 -25.21
CA ILE A 694 -9.86 -13.00 -25.37
C ILE A 694 -11.32 -12.76 -25.69
N TRP A 695 -11.97 -11.85 -24.96
CA TRP A 695 -13.39 -11.56 -25.10
C TRP A 695 -13.74 -11.01 -26.47
N SER A 696 -12.85 -10.23 -27.10
CA SER A 696 -13.02 -9.71 -28.46
C SER A 696 -13.07 -10.81 -29.55
N HIS A 697 -12.71 -12.06 -29.22
CA HIS A 697 -12.78 -13.22 -30.12
C HIS A 697 -14.04 -14.08 -29.88
N LEU A 698 -14.79 -13.81 -28.81
CA LEU A 698 -16.10 -14.44 -28.59
C LEU A 698 -17.15 -13.79 -29.50
N PRO A 699 -18.21 -14.52 -29.83
CA PRO A 699 -19.30 -13.99 -30.65
C PRO A 699 -20.21 -13.06 -29.82
N VAL A 700 -19.64 -12.01 -29.25
CA VAL A 700 -20.31 -10.98 -28.46
C VAL A 700 -20.42 -9.68 -29.22
N HIS A 701 -21.36 -8.82 -28.86
CA HIS A 701 -21.74 -7.66 -29.65
C HIS A 701 -21.56 -6.31 -28.94
N GLU A 702 -21.01 -6.30 -27.73
CA GLU A 702 -20.71 -5.06 -27.03
C GLU A 702 -19.37 -4.49 -27.49
N ARG A 703 -19.21 -3.17 -27.35
CA ARG A 703 -18.05 -2.42 -27.86
C ARG A 703 -16.74 -2.77 -27.11
N SER A 704 -16.84 -3.09 -25.80
CA SER A 704 -15.71 -3.42 -24.94
C SER A 704 -16.22 -4.20 -23.72
N LEU A 705 -15.41 -5.14 -23.24
CA LEU A 705 -15.68 -5.85 -21.99
C LEU A 705 -15.75 -4.90 -20.79
N ALA A 706 -15.00 -3.79 -20.81
CA ALA A 706 -15.06 -2.75 -19.77
C ALA A 706 -16.45 -2.11 -19.62
N LEU A 707 -17.32 -2.18 -20.62
CA LEU A 707 -18.70 -1.67 -20.61
C LEU A 707 -19.74 -2.77 -20.47
N ALA A 708 -19.32 -4.03 -20.63
CA ALA A 708 -20.21 -5.18 -20.49
C ALA A 708 -20.70 -5.32 -19.05
N ALA A 709 -21.93 -5.80 -18.90
CA ALA A 709 -22.52 -5.98 -17.58
C ALA A 709 -21.73 -7.00 -16.74
N PHE A 710 -21.41 -6.63 -15.48
CA PHE A 710 -20.87 -7.60 -14.52
C PHE A 710 -21.92 -8.70 -14.29
N PRO A 711 -21.51 -9.97 -14.22
CA PRO A 711 -22.46 -11.06 -14.01
C PRO A 711 -23.27 -10.85 -12.72
N ARG A 712 -24.54 -11.17 -12.77
CA ARG A 712 -25.37 -11.16 -11.56
C ARG A 712 -25.28 -12.50 -10.86
N SER A 713 -25.21 -12.49 -9.54
CA SER A 713 -25.36 -13.71 -8.76
C SER A 713 -26.81 -14.19 -8.89
N ASP A 714 -26.98 -15.35 -9.50
CA ASP A 714 -28.28 -16.01 -9.56
C ASP A 714 -28.30 -17.17 -8.55
N THR A 715 -28.80 -16.92 -7.36
CA THR A 715 -28.90 -17.93 -6.31
C THR A 715 -29.85 -19.09 -6.71
N GLY A 716 -30.75 -18.88 -7.67
CA GLY A 716 -31.61 -19.91 -8.24
C GLY A 716 -30.86 -20.89 -9.14
N ALA A 717 -29.69 -20.51 -9.67
CA ALA A 717 -28.84 -21.38 -10.47
C ALA A 717 -27.92 -22.30 -9.62
N VAL A 718 -27.90 -22.14 -8.29
CA VAL A 718 -27.10 -23.02 -7.41
C VAL A 718 -27.75 -24.40 -7.33
N ASP A 719 -27.02 -25.43 -7.74
CA ASP A 719 -27.41 -26.85 -7.68
C ASP A 719 -26.55 -27.61 -6.64
N PRO A 720 -27.03 -27.72 -5.37
CA PRO A 720 -26.30 -28.38 -4.32
C PRO A 720 -26.08 -29.89 -4.60
N ARG A 721 -27.01 -30.50 -5.36
CA ARG A 721 -26.90 -31.91 -5.74
C ARG A 721 -25.73 -32.10 -6.75
N ALA A 722 -25.68 -31.32 -7.80
CA ALA A 722 -24.55 -31.36 -8.74
C ALA A 722 -23.22 -31.08 -8.02
N GLY A 723 -23.20 -30.15 -7.05
CA GLY A 723 -22.03 -29.92 -6.21
C GLY A 723 -21.59 -31.11 -5.38
N ALA A 724 -22.52 -31.85 -4.80
CA ALA A 724 -22.23 -33.07 -4.01
C ALA A 724 -21.75 -34.23 -4.90
N GLU A 725 -22.42 -34.45 -6.02
CA GLU A 725 -22.07 -35.47 -7.00
C GLU A 725 -20.66 -35.21 -7.61
N MET A 726 -20.36 -33.95 -7.90
CA MET A 726 -19.05 -33.57 -8.42
C MET A 726 -17.92 -33.74 -7.39
N ARG A 727 -18.13 -33.40 -6.13
CA ARG A 727 -17.13 -33.64 -5.07
C ARG A 727 -16.76 -35.13 -4.99
N LEU A 728 -17.76 -35.99 -4.99
CA LEU A 728 -17.52 -37.44 -4.94
C LEU A 728 -16.81 -37.93 -6.21
N LEU A 729 -17.22 -37.45 -7.41
CA LEU A 729 -16.49 -37.76 -8.64
C LEU A 729 -15.01 -37.37 -8.53
N GLN A 730 -14.72 -36.17 -8.02
CA GLN A 730 -13.35 -35.70 -7.83
C GLN A 730 -12.57 -36.59 -6.86
N GLU A 731 -13.15 -36.93 -5.72
CA GLU A 731 -12.55 -37.82 -4.73
C GLU A 731 -12.23 -39.20 -5.33
N LEU A 732 -13.17 -39.83 -6.03
CA LEU A 732 -12.98 -41.11 -6.69
C LEU A 732 -11.88 -41.08 -7.75
N VAL A 733 -11.89 -40.06 -8.62
CA VAL A 733 -10.86 -39.92 -9.67
C VAL A 733 -9.48 -39.65 -9.06
N VAL A 734 -9.38 -38.81 -8.04
CA VAL A 734 -8.12 -38.53 -7.34
C VAL A 734 -7.60 -39.82 -6.69
N GLU A 735 -8.46 -40.56 -6.02
CA GLU A 735 -8.04 -41.83 -5.38
C GLU A 735 -7.53 -42.87 -6.39
N VAL A 736 -8.25 -43.06 -7.50
CA VAL A 736 -7.76 -43.95 -8.57
C VAL A 736 -6.40 -43.48 -9.11
N ARG A 737 -6.21 -42.18 -9.31
CA ARG A 737 -4.93 -41.62 -9.75
C ARG A 737 -3.83 -41.79 -8.70
N THR A 738 -4.14 -41.69 -7.43
CA THR A 738 -3.22 -41.89 -6.29
C THR A 738 -2.77 -43.35 -6.26
N ILE A 739 -3.74 -44.30 -6.29
CA ILE A 739 -3.42 -45.75 -6.34
C ILE A 739 -2.51 -46.07 -7.54
N ARG A 740 -2.79 -45.50 -8.71
CA ARG A 740 -1.94 -45.67 -9.92
C ARG A 740 -0.54 -45.10 -9.73
N ALA A 741 -0.41 -43.91 -9.17
CA ALA A 741 0.87 -43.23 -8.97
C ALA A 741 1.74 -43.93 -7.94
N GLU A 742 1.17 -44.31 -6.80
CA GLU A 742 1.87 -45.03 -5.73
C GLU A 742 2.39 -46.41 -6.17
N ASN A 743 1.61 -47.06 -7.04
CA ASN A 743 1.96 -48.36 -7.56
C ASN A 743 2.62 -48.31 -8.98
N ARG A 744 2.96 -47.09 -9.44
CA ARG A 744 3.65 -46.84 -10.71
C ARG A 744 3.00 -47.47 -11.94
N VAL A 745 1.68 -47.51 -11.95
CA VAL A 745 0.94 -47.99 -13.11
C VAL A 745 1.19 -47.02 -14.27
N PRO A 746 1.70 -47.48 -15.43
CA PRO A 746 2.02 -46.56 -16.54
C PRO A 746 0.81 -45.77 -17.01
N ASN A 747 1.00 -44.49 -17.34
CA ASN A 747 -0.08 -43.60 -17.79
C ASN A 747 -0.90 -44.12 -18.97
N PRO A 748 -0.31 -44.75 -19.99
CA PRO A 748 -1.07 -45.26 -21.15
C PRO A 748 -1.90 -46.49 -20.80
N GLN A 749 -1.58 -47.22 -19.71
CA GLN A 749 -2.29 -48.43 -19.32
C GLN A 749 -3.65 -48.07 -18.73
N LYS A 750 -4.72 -48.57 -19.34
CA LYS A 750 -6.07 -48.51 -18.75
C LYS A 750 -6.25 -49.54 -17.66
N VAL A 751 -6.95 -49.18 -16.58
CA VAL A 751 -7.20 -50.02 -15.44
C VAL A 751 -8.70 -50.29 -15.24
N GLU A 752 -9.05 -51.49 -14.79
CA GLU A 752 -10.41 -51.77 -14.31
C GLU A 752 -10.57 -51.17 -12.90
N VAL A 753 -11.61 -50.35 -12.70
CA VAL A 753 -11.88 -49.71 -11.40
C VAL A 753 -13.04 -50.40 -10.73
N TRP A 754 -12.84 -50.81 -9.48
CA TRP A 754 -13.88 -51.42 -8.65
C TRP A 754 -14.23 -50.48 -7.51
N LEU A 755 -15.55 -50.22 -7.35
CA LEU A 755 -16.08 -49.34 -6.31
C LEU A 755 -17.00 -50.15 -5.39
N LYS A 756 -16.83 -49.93 -4.07
CA LYS A 756 -17.79 -50.43 -3.08
C LYS A 756 -18.39 -49.20 -2.41
N ALA A 757 -19.70 -49.07 -2.54
CA ALA A 757 -20.46 -47.96 -1.96
C ALA A 757 -20.68 -48.21 -0.45
N PRO A 758 -20.78 -47.10 0.36
CA PRO A 758 -21.15 -47.22 1.79
C PRO A 758 -22.57 -47.73 2.00
N GLY A 759 -23.48 -47.46 1.06
CA GLY A 759 -24.86 -47.84 1.11
C GLY A 759 -25.53 -47.99 -0.26
N ALA A 760 -26.80 -48.35 -0.28
CA ALA A 760 -27.54 -48.59 -1.54
C ALA A 760 -27.90 -47.26 -2.24
N ALA A 761 -28.29 -46.26 -1.49
CA ALA A 761 -28.72 -44.97 -2.03
C ALA A 761 -27.58 -44.21 -2.77
N GLU A 762 -26.33 -44.41 -2.37
CA GLU A 762 -25.17 -43.79 -2.98
C GLU A 762 -24.78 -44.41 -4.34
N LYS A 763 -25.40 -45.54 -4.72
CA LYS A 763 -25.17 -46.22 -6.01
C LYS A 763 -25.88 -45.54 -7.19
N ASP A 764 -26.99 -44.84 -6.92
CA ASP A 764 -27.92 -44.39 -7.96
C ASP A 764 -27.34 -43.37 -8.95
N PHE A 765 -26.30 -42.62 -8.54
CA PHE A 765 -25.68 -41.62 -9.43
C PHE A 765 -24.40 -42.16 -10.16
N ILE A 766 -23.89 -43.34 -9.80
CA ILE A 766 -22.71 -43.93 -10.48
C ILE A 766 -22.89 -44.04 -12.00
N PRO A 767 -24.06 -44.42 -12.51
CA PRO A 767 -24.28 -44.47 -13.97
C PRO A 767 -24.00 -43.15 -14.66
N GLU A 768 -24.35 -41.99 -14.03
CA GLU A 768 -24.14 -40.66 -14.57
C GLU A 768 -22.66 -40.29 -14.59
N ILE A 769 -21.89 -40.63 -13.55
CA ILE A 769 -20.46 -40.26 -13.44
C ILE A 769 -19.50 -41.30 -13.99
N ARG A 770 -19.98 -42.52 -14.35
CA ARG A 770 -19.16 -43.64 -14.84
C ARG A 770 -18.22 -43.23 -15.97
N HIS A 771 -18.74 -42.58 -16.98
CA HIS A 771 -17.97 -42.18 -18.15
C HIS A 771 -16.89 -41.16 -17.80
N TYR A 772 -17.11 -40.25 -16.82
CA TYR A 772 -16.10 -39.29 -16.34
C TYR A 772 -14.99 -39.99 -15.57
N ILE A 773 -15.32 -40.96 -14.68
CA ILE A 773 -14.29 -41.75 -13.96
C ILE A 773 -13.41 -42.46 -14.96
N LEU A 774 -14.00 -43.14 -15.97
CA LEU A 774 -13.24 -43.87 -16.98
C LEU A 774 -12.34 -42.96 -17.81
N ALA A 775 -12.85 -41.79 -18.22
CA ALA A 775 -12.08 -40.83 -19.02
C ALA A 775 -10.96 -40.18 -18.21
N LEU A 776 -11.25 -39.69 -17.00
CA LEU A 776 -10.33 -38.88 -16.19
C LEU A 776 -9.31 -39.72 -15.42
N ALA A 777 -9.64 -40.94 -15.02
CA ALA A 777 -8.72 -41.87 -14.34
C ALA A 777 -8.05 -42.89 -15.27
N ASN A 778 -8.28 -42.76 -16.56
CA ASN A 778 -7.80 -43.71 -17.60
C ASN A 778 -8.25 -45.15 -17.28
N GLY A 779 -9.57 -45.32 -17.01
CA GLY A 779 -10.19 -46.62 -16.72
C GLY A 779 -10.54 -47.37 -18.04
N SER A 780 -10.53 -48.72 -17.98
CA SER A 780 -11.07 -49.58 -19.02
C SER A 780 -12.51 -49.99 -18.72
N ASP A 781 -12.85 -50.23 -17.48
CA ASP A 781 -14.18 -50.58 -17.00
C ASP A 781 -14.36 -50.11 -15.56
N LEU A 782 -15.62 -49.95 -15.12
CA LEU A 782 -15.97 -49.62 -13.75
C LEU A 782 -17.00 -50.60 -13.25
N ARG A 783 -16.72 -51.27 -12.10
CA ARG A 783 -17.61 -52.22 -11.49
C ARG A 783 -18.04 -51.81 -10.09
N LEU A 784 -19.31 -51.79 -9.87
CA LEU A 784 -19.91 -51.55 -8.56
C LEU A 784 -20.11 -52.88 -7.88
N VAL A 785 -19.61 -53.04 -6.63
CA VAL A 785 -19.67 -54.28 -5.88
C VAL A 785 -20.14 -54.06 -4.44
N ASP A 786 -20.81 -55.06 -3.86
CA ASP A 786 -21.16 -55.01 -2.44
C ASP A 786 -19.99 -55.47 -1.57
N GLN A 787 -19.18 -56.41 -2.10
CA GLN A 787 -17.95 -56.90 -1.49
C GLN A 787 -16.94 -57.23 -2.58
N PHE A 788 -15.66 -56.98 -2.30
CA PHE A 788 -14.61 -57.42 -3.22
C PHE A 788 -14.51 -58.96 -3.21
N PRO A 789 -14.44 -59.61 -4.37
CA PRO A 789 -14.41 -61.09 -4.45
C PRO A 789 -13.16 -61.64 -3.77
N THR A 790 -13.35 -62.76 -3.05
CA THR A 790 -12.28 -63.55 -2.46
C THR A 790 -11.51 -64.26 -3.58
N GLY A 791 -10.17 -64.26 -3.49
CA GLY A 791 -9.29 -64.92 -4.49
C GLY A 791 -8.83 -64.02 -5.62
N LYS A 792 -9.16 -62.70 -5.61
CA LYS A 792 -8.51 -61.69 -6.43
C LYS A 792 -7.77 -60.70 -5.55
N SER A 793 -6.55 -60.35 -5.93
CA SER A 793 -5.74 -59.33 -5.26
C SER A 793 -6.01 -57.95 -5.84
N PHE A 794 -6.14 -56.95 -4.99
CA PHE A 794 -6.47 -55.57 -5.37
C PHE A 794 -5.51 -54.57 -4.72
N LEU A 795 -5.16 -53.55 -5.48
CA LEU A 795 -4.66 -52.29 -4.93
C LEU A 795 -5.87 -51.51 -4.40
N LYS A 796 -5.89 -51.13 -3.14
CA LYS A 796 -7.06 -50.54 -2.50
C LYS A 796 -6.74 -49.14 -1.98
N GLY A 797 -7.75 -48.30 -1.95
CA GLY A 797 -7.76 -46.96 -1.36
C GLY A 797 -9.17 -46.60 -0.92
N VAL A 798 -9.33 -45.40 -0.38
CA VAL A 798 -10.59 -44.89 0.16
C VAL A 798 -10.81 -43.44 -0.33
N ALA A 799 -12.01 -43.16 -0.88
CA ALA A 799 -12.46 -41.85 -1.27
C ALA A 799 -13.69 -41.47 -0.46
N GLY A 800 -13.53 -40.62 0.53
CA GLY A 800 -14.58 -40.37 1.52
C GLY A 800 -15.03 -41.64 2.24
N SER A 801 -16.27 -42.07 2.03
CA SER A 801 -16.82 -43.31 2.57
C SER A 801 -16.80 -44.49 1.58
N TRP A 802 -16.26 -44.28 0.37
CA TRP A 802 -16.17 -45.30 -0.66
C TRP A 802 -14.85 -46.05 -0.63
N GLU A 803 -14.90 -47.36 -0.83
CA GLU A 803 -13.71 -48.17 -1.06
C GLU A 803 -13.45 -48.27 -2.59
N VAL A 804 -12.23 -47.92 -2.98
CA VAL A 804 -11.77 -47.96 -4.37
C VAL A 804 -10.73 -49.04 -4.54
N ALA A 805 -10.84 -49.85 -5.57
CA ALA A 805 -9.88 -50.91 -5.83
C ALA A 805 -9.55 -51.09 -7.31
N ILE A 806 -8.29 -51.46 -7.60
CA ILE A 806 -7.80 -51.83 -8.92
C ILE A 806 -7.29 -53.25 -8.85
N PRO A 807 -7.83 -54.23 -9.65
CA PRO A 807 -7.34 -55.59 -9.63
C PRO A 807 -5.90 -55.68 -10.17
N LEU A 808 -5.08 -56.45 -9.48
CA LEU A 808 -3.69 -56.69 -9.86
C LEU A 808 -3.55 -57.53 -11.14
N GLY A 809 -4.52 -58.41 -11.41
CA GLY A 809 -4.55 -59.24 -12.63
C GLY A 809 -4.74 -58.41 -13.88
N GLY A 810 -3.74 -58.32 -14.72
CA GLY A 810 -3.75 -57.50 -15.97
C GLY A 810 -2.91 -56.22 -15.93
N LEU A 811 -2.25 -55.90 -14.80
CA LEU A 811 -1.32 -54.76 -14.75
C LEU A 811 0.04 -55.21 -15.33
N SER A 812 0.47 -54.55 -16.41
CA SER A 812 1.81 -54.75 -16.98
C SER A 812 2.86 -54.09 -16.07
N GLY A 813 3.98 -54.79 -15.89
CA GLY A 813 5.08 -54.23 -15.08
C GLY A 813 5.10 -54.64 -13.59
N LEU A 814 4.11 -55.40 -13.11
CA LEU A 814 4.09 -55.88 -11.74
C LEU A 814 5.29 -56.73 -11.34
N GLU A 815 5.77 -57.59 -12.26
CA GLU A 815 7.00 -58.38 -12.02
C GLU A 815 8.24 -57.49 -11.92
N ALA A 816 8.33 -56.48 -12.76
CA ALA A 816 9.43 -55.51 -12.71
C ALA A 816 9.38 -54.66 -11.43
N GLU A 817 8.18 -54.27 -10.97
CA GLU A 817 8.01 -53.55 -9.72
C GLU A 817 8.26 -54.43 -8.49
N ARG A 818 7.84 -55.71 -8.52
CA ARG A 818 8.22 -56.70 -7.49
C ARG A 818 9.73 -56.85 -7.39
N ALA A 819 10.40 -57.06 -8.51
CA ALA A 819 11.86 -57.17 -8.57
C ALA A 819 12.56 -55.89 -8.08
N ARG A 820 12.00 -54.71 -8.39
CA ARG A 820 12.51 -53.42 -7.89
C ARG A 820 12.33 -53.28 -6.37
N LEU A 821 11.13 -53.55 -5.86
CA LEU A 821 10.86 -53.49 -4.41
C LEU A 821 11.75 -54.47 -3.64
N GLU A 822 11.93 -55.72 -4.14
CA GLU A 822 12.82 -56.69 -3.55
C GLU A 822 14.27 -56.19 -3.53
N LYS A 823 14.74 -55.57 -4.61
CA LYS A 823 16.06 -54.97 -4.67
C LYS A 823 16.22 -53.78 -3.72
N GLU A 824 15.22 -52.92 -3.60
CA GLU A 824 15.25 -51.80 -2.67
C GLU A 824 15.18 -52.26 -1.21
N ILE A 825 14.36 -53.26 -0.88
CA ILE A 825 14.28 -53.88 0.44
C ILE A 825 15.65 -54.47 0.83
N LYS A 826 16.27 -55.21 -0.13
CA LYS A 826 17.60 -55.75 0.06
C LYS A 826 18.65 -54.67 0.31
N LYS A 827 18.63 -53.61 -0.52
CA LYS A 827 19.54 -52.47 -0.37
C LYS A 827 19.36 -51.74 0.97
N ALA A 828 18.10 -51.47 1.36
CA ALA A 828 17.77 -50.89 2.67
C ALA A 828 18.24 -51.76 3.82
N GLY A 829 18.05 -53.11 3.71
CA GLY A 829 18.53 -54.08 4.68
C GLY A 829 20.07 -54.07 4.83
N GLU A 830 20.81 -54.00 3.71
CA GLU A 830 22.28 -53.90 3.73
C GLU A 830 22.78 -52.60 4.33
N GLU A 831 22.11 -51.47 4.04
CA GLU A 831 22.43 -50.16 4.62
C GLU A 831 22.12 -50.09 6.13
N ILE A 832 20.99 -50.65 6.56
CA ILE A 832 20.64 -50.79 7.99
C ILE A 832 21.71 -51.63 8.68
N GLY A 833 22.09 -52.81 8.13
CA GLY A 833 23.13 -53.66 8.71
C GLY A 833 24.49 -52.98 8.86
N LYS A 834 24.86 -52.13 7.88
CA LYS A 834 26.09 -51.31 7.98
C LYS A 834 26.03 -50.25 9.10
N LEU A 835 24.89 -49.60 9.24
CA LEU A 835 24.68 -48.59 10.29
C LEU A 835 24.63 -49.24 11.67
N GLU A 836 23.94 -50.37 11.79
CA GLU A 836 23.85 -51.13 13.06
C GLU A 836 25.21 -51.67 13.47
N ALA A 837 25.99 -52.24 12.54
CA ALA A 837 27.36 -52.71 12.81
C ALA A 837 28.26 -51.57 13.29
N ARG A 838 28.09 -50.37 12.73
CA ARG A 838 28.80 -49.19 13.22
C ARG A 838 28.33 -48.77 14.62
N LEU A 839 27.04 -48.79 14.88
CA LEU A 839 26.45 -48.43 16.18
C LEU A 839 26.70 -49.49 17.26
N GLN A 840 27.12 -50.73 16.90
CA GLN A 840 27.56 -51.77 17.84
C GLN A 840 29.08 -51.79 18.07
N ASN A 841 29.85 -51.08 17.25
CA ASN A 841 31.32 -51.05 17.40
C ASN A 841 31.71 -50.12 18.56
N LYS A 842 32.30 -50.70 19.61
CA LYS A 842 32.71 -49.97 20.81
C LYS A 842 33.72 -48.85 20.52
N ASP A 843 34.69 -49.10 19.64
CA ASP A 843 35.69 -48.08 19.26
C ASP A 843 35.08 -46.91 18.52
N PHE A 844 34.04 -47.15 17.75
CA PHE A 844 33.29 -46.05 17.07
C PHE A 844 32.49 -45.23 18.09
N LEU A 845 31.78 -45.89 19.02
CA LEU A 845 30.96 -45.20 20.03
C LEU A 845 31.81 -44.33 21.01
N GLU A 846 33.06 -44.76 21.26
CA GLU A 846 33.99 -44.02 22.15
C GLU A 846 34.70 -42.87 21.44
N ARG A 847 34.90 -42.93 20.14
CA ARG A 847 35.70 -41.93 19.37
C ARG A 847 34.87 -40.99 18.50
N ALA A 848 33.67 -41.32 18.11
CA ALA A 848 32.85 -40.50 17.25
C ALA A 848 32.13 -39.35 18.02
N PRO A 849 32.01 -38.15 17.45
CA PRO A 849 31.20 -37.08 18.02
C PRO A 849 29.75 -37.53 18.21
N ARG A 850 29.13 -37.15 19.35
CA ARG A 850 27.75 -37.52 19.69
C ARG A 850 26.74 -37.17 18.57
N ALA A 851 26.94 -36.04 17.88
CA ALA A 851 26.09 -35.63 16.74
C ALA A 851 26.12 -36.66 15.60
N VAL A 852 27.26 -37.32 15.33
CA VAL A 852 27.41 -38.34 14.30
C VAL A 852 26.76 -39.66 14.73
N ILE A 853 26.81 -40.00 16.02
CA ILE A 853 26.11 -41.15 16.55
C ILE A 853 24.60 -40.98 16.44
N ASP A 854 24.07 -39.79 16.86
CA ASP A 854 22.65 -39.44 16.81
C ASP A 854 22.15 -39.39 15.35
N GLU A 855 22.99 -38.93 14.42
CA GLU A 855 22.67 -38.93 12.98
C GLU A 855 22.58 -40.37 12.43
N ASN A 856 23.52 -41.25 12.77
CA ASN A 856 23.46 -42.66 12.34
C ASN A 856 22.26 -43.41 12.94
N GLN A 857 21.87 -43.10 14.19
CA GLN A 857 20.66 -43.65 14.80
C GLN A 857 19.38 -43.21 14.08
N ARG A 858 19.26 -41.89 13.78
CA ARG A 858 18.14 -41.34 13.02
C ARG A 858 18.04 -41.94 11.61
N ASN A 859 19.17 -42.07 10.92
CA ASN A 859 19.24 -42.67 9.59
C ASN A 859 18.86 -44.16 9.62
N ALA A 860 19.31 -44.91 10.64
CA ALA A 860 18.91 -46.33 10.79
C ALA A 860 17.41 -46.49 11.05
N LEU A 861 16.82 -45.60 11.87
CA LEU A 861 15.38 -45.61 12.15
C LEU A 861 14.59 -45.26 10.86
N ALA A 862 14.96 -44.21 10.16
CA ALA A 862 14.32 -43.80 8.90
C ALA A 862 14.39 -44.92 7.82
N LEU A 863 15.52 -45.60 7.73
CA LEU A 863 15.68 -46.74 6.79
C LEU A 863 14.85 -47.95 7.20
N ARG A 864 14.68 -48.24 8.49
CA ARG A 864 13.78 -49.30 8.99
C ARG A 864 12.32 -48.98 8.64
N GLU A 865 11.87 -47.74 8.88
CA GLU A 865 10.52 -47.32 8.48
C GLU A 865 10.31 -47.42 6.97
N LYS A 866 11.31 -46.98 6.19
CA LYS A 866 11.28 -47.10 4.73
C LYS A 866 11.21 -48.60 4.31
N LYS A 867 12.01 -49.47 4.91
CA LYS A 867 12.02 -50.91 4.63
C LYS A 867 10.67 -51.52 4.95
N ALA A 868 10.09 -51.21 6.10
CA ALA A 868 8.77 -51.72 6.50
C ALA A 868 7.65 -51.28 5.52
N LYS A 869 7.68 -50.03 5.06
CA LYS A 869 6.76 -49.54 4.01
C LYS A 869 6.93 -50.29 2.69
N LEU A 870 8.17 -50.54 2.27
CA LEU A 870 8.48 -51.31 1.04
C LEU A 870 8.05 -52.79 1.17
N GLU A 871 8.23 -53.41 2.33
CA GLU A 871 7.79 -54.78 2.60
C GLU A 871 6.25 -54.91 2.60
N THR A 872 5.56 -53.90 3.15
CA THR A 872 4.09 -53.83 3.08
C THR A 872 3.63 -53.68 1.63
N SER A 873 4.26 -52.83 0.84
CA SER A 873 3.95 -52.66 -0.59
C SER A 873 4.24 -53.95 -1.36
N LEU A 874 5.33 -54.64 -1.08
CA LEU A 874 5.66 -55.92 -1.72
C LEU A 874 4.67 -57.02 -1.33
N ALA A 875 4.21 -57.07 -0.08
CA ALA A 875 3.19 -58.01 0.39
C ALA A 875 1.85 -57.81 -0.34
N LEU A 876 1.45 -56.54 -0.54
CA LEU A 876 0.25 -56.18 -1.32
C LEU A 876 0.35 -56.65 -2.78
N LEU A 877 1.55 -56.60 -3.38
CA LEU A 877 1.78 -57.06 -4.75
C LEU A 877 1.92 -58.60 -4.87
N ARG A 878 2.15 -59.32 -3.78
CA ARG A 878 2.23 -60.79 -3.73
C ARG A 878 0.88 -61.47 -3.53
N GLY A 879 -0.12 -60.68 -3.09
CA GLY A 879 -1.52 -61.13 -2.86
C GLY A 879 -1.79 -61.55 -1.50
#